data_60e8618c4d726f7b039dda559e7f8e4d
#
_entry.id   60e8618c4d726f7b039dda559e7f8e4d
#
_cell.length_a   1.000
_cell.length_b   1.000
_cell.length_c   1.000
_cell.angle_alpha   90.00
_cell.angle_beta   90.00
_cell.angle_gamma   90.00
#
_symmetry.space_group_name_H-M   'P 1'
#
loop_
_entity.id
_entity.type
_entity.pdbx_description
1 polymer ?
#
loop_
_entity_poly.entity_id
_entity_poly.type
_entity_poly.pdbx_seq_one_letter_code
_entity_poly.pdbx_strand_id
1 'polypeptide(L)'
;MKILKSSTLLILIAAAASSSSAAEREVLFNRDIRPILNTSCTGCHGGVKKSAGVSFIYRDEALGVSANGKKIIIPGDPDNSEVVKRITSTDSRHIMPPAHGDHARDPLKPQEIELIKEWIRQGAKYEEHWAYIPPKKEPVETQRKDWGRKPMDAYVLANLEKNKLAPSPEAPKEQWLRRASLDITGLPPTKEELQAFLADPSPDAYEKTADRLLASPRFGERWASMWMDLARYSDSYGLEKDPHRESWPYRDWLISAFNRDMPYTEFVRDQLAGDLADKPTTDQLKATLFQRLTKTNTEGGTDDEQFRVEAVIDRISTNWNSLQGITMGCVQCHSHPYEPIPHEDYFAFMDYFNSSEDCDLDDDFPKHLLAENPAEQQKATDAQLEVVSLQNQRNRRGSEWINKNQNWILPEVSDLKINSGTVDQKDGVIFTGGTQGAHSTYSMALRTPHSEGPITALKFTILPDSDDLAKAPFRGSVLSNIVLHKLSPDGTRTPVPLAFVYGDGLAGPNLPERSLDKSAAGFGGYPKLFRKMEAVIVLKDPLVLAEGEKVAVDLISNQPTSGAQSTPLRKFQMHLISNPGWQRLLVDPEHVALTKRINELNQYLAGVKGTRFPVMQDRPAESTRETRFWIGGNAMNKGKVIGPGVPKILNPYNAPASNRREMAEWMTHPQNSLFSRVFVNRVFFELFGNGIVQTLGDFGTTGLKPTNQPLLDYLAVAFRDDFAWKPKALIKEMVLSATYRQDHKASPELAKQDPKNLLLARGPRTRLSAEMVRDQALAVSGLLANRDGGPSVMPPQPPGVGAYGGFKWTAAEGPDRFRRALYTYWKRTSPYPSMLTFDAPMRDACTTQRIATNTPLQPLVTLNDPAYLEMARSLAQKMEKAPGAGPREKIAEGYLLATQRQPSDQALDVLNQLREDLVAEYSATGPKPLAETPDQAAMINVASVLLNLDTAITK
;
A
#
# COMPACT_ATOMS: atom_id res chain seq x y z
N MET A 1 -55.55 57.51 59.83
CA MET A 1 -56.75 58.38 59.60
C MET A 1 -57.01 58.47 58.15
N LYS A 2 -58.22 58.10 57.70
CA LYS A 2 -58.84 58.22 56.37
C LYS A 2 -58.17 57.47 55.18
N ILE A 3 -58.70 56.32 54.64
CA ILE A 3 -59.96 56.12 53.91
C ILE A 3 -59.89 56.81 52.54
N LEU A 4 -59.87 56.14 51.41
CA LEU A 4 -61.02 55.74 50.62
C LEU A 4 -60.60 55.13 49.23
N LYS A 5 -61.17 53.96 48.98
CA LYS A 5 -61.99 53.48 47.82
C LYS A 5 -61.34 53.36 46.45
N SER A 6 -61.16 52.11 45.98
CA SER A 6 -62.00 51.38 45.00
C SER A 6 -62.15 51.99 43.63
N SER A 7 -61.66 51.32 42.60
CA SER A 7 -62.41 51.09 41.39
C SER A 7 -61.80 49.84 40.69
N THR A 8 -62.56 48.79 40.60
CA THR A 8 -62.34 47.54 39.92
C THR A 8 -62.51 47.82 38.43
N LEU A 9 -61.45 47.62 37.61
CA LEU A 9 -61.54 47.55 36.14
C LEU A 9 -61.21 46.13 35.74
N LEU A 10 -62.24 45.34 35.41
CA LEU A 10 -62.08 44.06 34.71
C LEU A 10 -61.54 44.30 33.27
N ILE A 11 -60.29 43.91 33.00
CA ILE A 11 -59.81 43.73 31.65
C ILE A 11 -59.88 42.25 31.35
N LEU A 12 -60.79 41.87 30.43
CA LEU A 12 -60.80 40.55 29.76
C LEU A 12 -59.59 40.53 28.85
N ILE A 13 -58.54 39.77 29.23
CA ILE A 13 -57.47 39.37 28.32
C ILE A 13 -57.96 38.09 27.63
N ALA A 14 -58.43 38.27 26.37
CA ALA A 14 -58.61 37.15 25.46
C ALA A 14 -57.26 36.50 25.18
N ALA A 15 -57.02 35.34 25.77
CA ALA A 15 -55.89 34.51 25.47
C ALA A 15 -56.08 33.95 24.04
N ALA A 16 -55.55 34.70 23.07
CA ALA A 16 -55.29 34.12 21.74
C ALA A 16 -54.16 33.07 21.91
N ALA A 17 -54.59 31.82 22.02
CA ALA A 17 -53.66 30.69 21.84
C ALA A 17 -53.10 30.76 20.45
N SER A 18 -51.94 31.42 20.28
CA SER A 18 -51.08 31.25 19.13
C SER A 18 -50.55 29.82 19.18
N SER A 19 -51.23 28.92 18.47
CA SER A 19 -50.64 27.65 18.11
C SER A 19 -49.43 27.98 17.19
N SER A 20 -48.27 28.18 17.82
CA SER A 20 -47.02 28.07 17.07
C SER A 20 -46.94 26.63 16.60
N SER A 21 -47.26 26.39 15.34
CA SER A 21 -46.87 25.20 14.64
C SER A 21 -45.35 25.12 14.83
N ALA A 22 -44.93 24.27 15.73
CA ALA A 22 -43.50 23.86 15.78
C ALA A 22 -43.20 23.36 14.35
N ALA A 23 -42.37 24.05 13.61
CA ALA A 23 -41.92 23.59 12.30
C ALA A 23 -41.47 22.14 12.49
N GLU A 24 -42.13 21.19 11.87
CA GLU A 24 -41.82 19.78 11.96
C GLU A 24 -40.32 19.62 11.59
N ARG A 25 -39.54 19.14 12.54
CA ARG A 25 -38.11 18.94 12.38
C ARG A 25 -37.89 18.01 11.19
N GLU A 26 -37.16 18.44 10.17
CA GLU A 26 -36.76 17.58 9.06
C GLU A 26 -35.90 16.41 9.58
N VAL A 27 -36.34 15.16 9.31
CA VAL A 27 -35.66 13.93 9.68
C VAL A 27 -34.72 13.55 8.54
N LEU A 28 -33.41 13.63 8.80
CA LEU A 28 -32.36 13.31 7.83
C LEU A 28 -31.92 11.86 7.96
N PHE A 29 -31.83 11.16 6.84
CA PHE A 29 -31.47 9.74 6.83
C PHE A 29 -30.11 9.46 7.49
N ASN A 30 -29.06 10.19 7.14
CA ASN A 30 -27.70 9.98 7.66
C ASN A 30 -27.56 10.38 9.13
N ARG A 31 -28.33 11.36 9.59
CA ARG A 31 -28.25 11.86 10.96
C ARG A 31 -29.10 11.04 11.92
N ASP A 32 -30.34 10.75 11.54
CA ASP A 32 -31.37 10.26 12.44
C ASP A 32 -31.74 8.77 12.22
N ILE A 33 -31.70 8.28 10.97
CA ILE A 33 -32.20 6.95 10.60
C ILE A 33 -31.11 5.92 10.40
N ARG A 34 -30.05 6.24 9.64
CA ARG A 34 -28.95 5.31 9.38
C ARG A 34 -28.31 4.73 10.65
N PRO A 35 -28.09 5.50 11.76
CA PRO A 35 -27.58 4.94 13.01
C PRO A 35 -28.51 3.87 13.61
N ILE A 36 -29.83 4.09 13.55
CA ILE A 36 -30.83 3.13 14.06
C ILE A 36 -30.78 1.85 13.22
N LEU A 37 -30.79 1.98 11.89
CA LEU A 37 -30.73 0.83 10.98
C LEU A 37 -29.45 0.03 11.17
N ASN A 38 -28.30 0.69 11.28
CA ASN A 38 -27.01 0.03 11.46
C ASN A 38 -26.92 -0.75 12.77
N THR A 39 -27.46 -0.19 13.86
CA THR A 39 -27.41 -0.84 15.15
C THR A 39 -28.39 -2.02 15.25
N SER A 40 -29.59 -1.87 14.70
CA SER A 40 -30.71 -2.77 15.01
C SER A 40 -31.17 -3.63 13.84
N CYS A 41 -30.88 -3.27 12.58
CA CYS A 41 -31.46 -3.91 11.38
C CYS A 41 -30.45 -4.58 10.47
N THR A 42 -29.32 -3.92 10.14
CA THR A 42 -28.38 -4.36 9.11
C THR A 42 -27.66 -5.68 9.42
N GLY A 43 -27.60 -6.10 10.67
CA GLY A 43 -27.05 -7.43 11.04
C GLY A 43 -27.82 -8.61 10.41
N CYS A 44 -29.13 -8.41 10.13
CA CYS A 44 -29.98 -9.39 9.45
C CYS A 44 -30.48 -8.92 8.08
N HIS A 45 -30.55 -7.61 7.88
CA HIS A 45 -31.09 -6.95 6.68
C HIS A 45 -30.05 -6.01 6.08
N GLY A 46 -28.81 -6.51 5.89
CA GLY A 46 -27.65 -5.75 5.39
C GLY A 46 -27.04 -6.33 4.14
N GLY A 47 -25.75 -6.09 3.95
CA GLY A 47 -24.99 -6.61 2.81
C GLY A 47 -24.65 -8.10 2.93
N VAL A 48 -24.37 -8.57 4.15
CA VAL A 48 -23.98 -9.97 4.43
C VAL A 48 -25.19 -10.90 4.41
N LYS A 49 -26.26 -10.50 5.10
CA LYS A 49 -27.49 -11.28 5.24
C LYS A 49 -28.67 -10.43 4.80
N LYS A 50 -29.49 -10.99 3.91
CA LYS A 50 -30.71 -10.38 3.41
C LYS A 50 -31.92 -11.22 3.82
N SER A 51 -32.23 -11.24 5.11
CA SER A 51 -33.38 -12.01 5.61
C SER A 51 -34.65 -11.57 4.92
N ALA A 52 -35.43 -12.54 4.43
CA ALA A 52 -36.62 -12.32 3.59
C ALA A 52 -36.38 -11.47 2.32
N GLY A 53 -35.13 -11.46 1.79
CA GLY A 53 -34.78 -10.67 0.60
C GLY A 53 -34.68 -9.16 0.85
N VAL A 54 -34.59 -8.71 2.12
CA VAL A 54 -34.60 -7.30 2.51
C VAL A 54 -33.20 -6.85 2.86
N SER A 55 -32.75 -5.74 2.28
CA SER A 55 -31.59 -5.00 2.74
C SER A 55 -31.90 -3.50 2.88
N PHE A 56 -31.46 -2.93 4.02
CA PHE A 56 -31.58 -1.47 4.24
C PHE A 56 -30.34 -0.70 3.76
N ILE A 57 -29.30 -1.38 3.26
CA ILE A 57 -28.12 -0.75 2.67
C ILE A 57 -28.41 -0.26 1.25
N TYR A 58 -29.16 -1.07 0.49
CA TYR A 58 -29.50 -0.74 -0.89
C TYR A 58 -30.91 -0.10 -0.94
N ARG A 59 -30.97 1.18 -1.34
CA ARG A 59 -32.21 1.95 -1.39
C ARG A 59 -33.35 1.21 -2.13
N ASP A 60 -33.04 0.67 -3.29
CA ASP A 60 -34.04 0.03 -4.15
C ASP A 60 -34.57 -1.27 -3.53
N GLU A 61 -33.76 -2.00 -2.76
CA GLU A 61 -34.20 -3.16 -2.01
C GLU A 61 -35.06 -2.75 -0.80
N ALA A 62 -34.67 -1.69 -0.08
CA ALA A 62 -35.43 -1.19 1.06
C ALA A 62 -36.82 -0.62 0.68
N LEU A 63 -36.93 0.02 -0.49
CA LEU A 63 -38.21 0.50 -1.04
C LEU A 63 -38.93 -0.57 -1.84
N GLY A 64 -38.34 -1.76 -1.98
CA GLY A 64 -38.85 -2.87 -2.75
C GLY A 64 -39.93 -3.70 -2.04
N VAL A 65 -40.01 -4.96 -2.46
CA VAL A 65 -40.97 -5.95 -1.92
C VAL A 65 -40.15 -7.09 -1.29
N SER A 66 -40.52 -7.51 -0.10
CA SER A 66 -39.91 -8.65 0.55
C SER A 66 -40.23 -9.97 -0.19
N ALA A 67 -39.48 -11.03 0.09
CA ALA A 67 -39.74 -12.37 -0.45
C ALA A 67 -41.17 -12.87 -0.18
N ASN A 68 -41.87 -12.30 0.80
CA ASN A 68 -43.26 -12.62 1.14
C ASN A 68 -44.26 -11.69 0.44
N GLY A 69 -43.87 -10.91 -0.57
CA GLY A 69 -44.72 -10.05 -1.35
C GLY A 69 -45.20 -8.76 -0.68
N LYS A 70 -44.57 -8.39 0.48
CA LYS A 70 -44.94 -7.19 1.23
C LYS A 70 -44.05 -6.01 0.91
N LYS A 71 -44.64 -4.82 0.72
CA LYS A 71 -43.87 -3.55 0.60
C LYS A 71 -43.14 -3.25 1.90
N ILE A 72 -41.80 -3.08 1.84
CA ILE A 72 -40.99 -2.90 3.01
C ILE A 72 -41.16 -1.49 3.56
N ILE A 73 -40.92 -0.48 2.73
CA ILE A 73 -41.12 0.95 3.01
C ILE A 73 -41.95 1.54 1.90
N ILE A 74 -43.03 2.24 2.27
CA ILE A 74 -43.87 2.98 1.35
C ILE A 74 -43.65 4.47 1.64
N PRO A 75 -42.94 5.22 0.79
CA PRO A 75 -42.73 6.65 1.00
C PRO A 75 -44.05 7.41 1.17
N GLY A 76 -44.16 8.20 2.22
CA GLY A 76 -45.36 8.95 2.62
C GLY A 76 -46.38 8.18 3.46
N ASP A 77 -46.27 6.85 3.55
CA ASP A 77 -47.23 5.99 4.22
C ASP A 77 -46.57 5.05 5.24
N PRO A 78 -46.36 5.54 6.47
CA PRO A 78 -45.74 4.72 7.51
C PRO A 78 -46.66 3.57 7.98
N ASP A 79 -47.98 3.76 8.00
CA ASP A 79 -48.91 2.77 8.55
C ASP A 79 -49.02 1.52 7.67
N ASN A 80 -48.85 1.65 6.38
CA ASN A 80 -48.84 0.53 5.46
C ASN A 80 -47.48 -0.05 5.18
N SER A 81 -46.40 0.61 5.64
CA SER A 81 -45.02 0.10 5.55
C SER A 81 -44.80 -1.11 6.43
N GLU A 82 -44.35 -2.26 5.89
CA GLU A 82 -44.08 -3.49 6.65
C GLU A 82 -43.04 -3.28 7.75
N VAL A 83 -42.01 -2.44 7.53
CA VAL A 83 -41.01 -2.12 8.56
C VAL A 83 -41.65 -1.54 9.81
N VAL A 84 -42.63 -0.62 9.67
CA VAL A 84 -43.34 -0.01 10.81
C VAL A 84 -44.21 -1.05 11.53
N LYS A 85 -44.95 -1.87 10.77
CA LYS A 85 -45.74 -2.96 11.36
C LYS A 85 -44.89 -3.93 12.16
N ARG A 86 -43.66 -4.18 11.74
CA ARG A 86 -42.72 -5.07 12.44
C ARG A 86 -42.12 -4.47 13.69
N ILE A 87 -41.68 -3.22 13.63
CA ILE A 87 -41.02 -2.57 14.80
C ILE A 87 -42.02 -2.15 15.87
N THR A 88 -43.34 -2.09 15.56
CA THR A 88 -44.40 -1.77 16.50
C THR A 88 -45.20 -3.00 16.95
N SER A 89 -44.89 -4.20 16.42
CA SER A 89 -45.60 -5.42 16.77
C SER A 89 -45.42 -5.80 18.25
N THR A 90 -46.48 -6.25 18.92
CA THR A 90 -46.43 -6.86 20.24
C THR A 90 -46.37 -8.39 20.21
N ASP A 91 -46.52 -9.00 19.01
CA ASP A 91 -46.37 -10.45 18.82
C ASP A 91 -44.89 -10.79 18.71
N SER A 92 -44.38 -11.59 19.67
CA SER A 92 -42.95 -12.02 19.72
C SER A 92 -42.47 -12.76 18.47
N ARG A 93 -43.37 -13.30 17.62
CA ARG A 93 -43.05 -13.97 16.36
C ARG A 93 -42.93 -12.98 15.20
N HIS A 94 -43.44 -11.78 15.36
CA HIS A 94 -43.53 -10.79 14.32
C HIS A 94 -42.71 -9.53 14.58
N ILE A 95 -42.38 -9.26 15.84
CA ILE A 95 -41.61 -8.07 16.23
C ILE A 95 -40.17 -8.09 15.60
N MET A 96 -39.71 -6.92 15.23
CA MET A 96 -38.33 -6.66 14.79
C MET A 96 -37.72 -5.49 15.58
N PRO A 97 -36.48 -5.61 16.07
CA PRO A 97 -35.62 -6.82 16.07
C PRO A 97 -36.24 -8.00 16.83
N PRO A 98 -35.84 -9.25 16.54
CA PRO A 98 -36.39 -10.44 17.24
C PRO A 98 -36.09 -10.36 18.74
N ALA A 99 -37.11 -10.64 19.55
CA ALA A 99 -36.97 -10.64 21.02
C ALA A 99 -36.32 -11.94 21.57
N HIS A 100 -36.31 -13.02 20.80
CA HIS A 100 -35.81 -14.35 21.20
C HIS A 100 -34.98 -15.02 20.11
N GLY A 101 -34.15 -15.99 20.51
CA GLY A 101 -33.26 -16.75 19.64
C GLY A 101 -31.85 -16.17 19.54
N ASP A 102 -30.99 -16.81 18.71
CA ASP A 102 -29.56 -16.47 18.58
C ASP A 102 -29.28 -15.04 18.04
N HIS A 103 -30.30 -14.41 17.51
CA HIS A 103 -30.24 -13.04 16.97
C HIS A 103 -31.11 -12.07 17.75
N ALA A 104 -31.50 -12.40 19.00
CA ALA A 104 -32.30 -11.54 19.85
C ALA A 104 -31.58 -10.20 20.11
N ARG A 105 -32.35 -9.11 20.04
CA ARG A 105 -31.91 -7.75 20.35
C ARG A 105 -33.01 -6.99 21.09
N ASP A 106 -32.62 -5.96 21.81
CA ASP A 106 -33.57 -5.07 22.45
C ASP A 106 -34.49 -4.43 21.37
N PRO A 107 -35.78 -4.29 21.70
CA PRO A 107 -36.71 -3.54 20.86
C PRO A 107 -36.25 -2.10 20.68
N LEU A 108 -36.65 -1.49 19.56
CA LEU A 108 -36.37 -0.07 19.32
C LEU A 108 -37.06 0.77 20.41
N LYS A 109 -36.40 1.85 20.82
CA LYS A 109 -36.98 2.84 21.72
C LYS A 109 -38.16 3.56 21.07
N PRO A 110 -39.18 3.97 21.82
CA PRO A 110 -40.33 4.71 21.26
C PRO A 110 -39.92 5.91 20.41
N GLN A 111 -38.87 6.63 20.80
CA GLN A 111 -38.32 7.77 20.06
C GLN A 111 -37.71 7.36 18.70
N GLU A 112 -37.06 6.22 18.64
CA GLU A 112 -36.47 5.68 17.39
C GLU A 112 -37.56 5.22 16.42
N ILE A 113 -38.63 4.63 16.94
CA ILE A 113 -39.79 4.24 16.14
C ILE A 113 -40.48 5.48 15.53
N GLU A 114 -40.67 6.54 16.34
CA GLU A 114 -41.29 7.78 15.81
C GLU A 114 -40.41 8.50 14.80
N LEU A 115 -39.04 8.46 14.94
CA LEU A 115 -38.14 8.97 13.93
C LEU A 115 -38.28 8.21 12.61
N ILE A 116 -38.36 6.88 12.64
CA ILE A 116 -38.57 6.07 11.43
C ILE A 116 -39.92 6.39 10.78
N LYS A 117 -40.99 6.48 11.54
CA LYS A 117 -42.33 6.83 11.02
C LYS A 117 -42.32 8.22 10.39
N GLU A 118 -41.72 9.21 11.08
CA GLU A 118 -41.66 10.58 10.56
C GLU A 118 -40.81 10.68 9.30
N TRP A 119 -39.66 9.99 9.26
CA TRP A 119 -38.86 9.89 8.02
C TRP A 119 -39.65 9.30 6.84
N ILE A 120 -40.42 8.23 7.10
CA ILE A 120 -41.28 7.64 6.07
C ILE A 120 -42.38 8.63 5.65
N ARG A 121 -43.02 9.34 6.59
CA ARG A 121 -44.01 10.37 6.31
C ARG A 121 -43.47 11.51 5.46
N GLN A 122 -42.20 11.91 5.69
CA GLN A 122 -41.48 12.89 4.90
C GLN A 122 -40.97 12.35 3.54
N GLY A 123 -41.37 11.13 3.13
CA GLY A 123 -41.09 10.55 1.82
C GLY A 123 -39.93 9.56 1.81
N ALA A 124 -39.45 9.10 2.93
CA ALA A 124 -38.37 8.10 3.07
C ALA A 124 -37.14 8.42 2.18
N LYS A 125 -36.68 9.66 2.24
CA LYS A 125 -35.53 10.13 1.44
C LYS A 125 -34.26 9.47 1.93
N TYR A 126 -33.69 8.57 1.15
CA TYR A 126 -32.36 8.03 1.37
C TYR A 126 -31.33 9.07 0.97
N GLU A 127 -30.41 9.37 1.88
CA GLU A 127 -29.25 10.18 1.60
C GLU A 127 -28.05 9.27 1.34
N GLU A 128 -27.26 9.58 0.33
CA GLU A 128 -25.95 8.97 0.17
C GLU A 128 -25.07 9.33 1.38
N HIS A 129 -24.16 8.42 1.74
CA HIS A 129 -23.21 8.73 2.78
C HIS A 129 -22.29 9.88 2.31
N TRP A 130 -21.95 10.80 3.21
CA TRP A 130 -21.14 11.99 2.90
C TRP A 130 -19.84 11.65 2.12
N ALA A 131 -19.26 10.48 2.38
CA ALA A 131 -18.03 10.03 1.75
C ALA A 131 -18.19 9.77 0.24
N TYR A 132 -19.39 9.46 -0.23
CA TYR A 132 -19.69 9.18 -1.65
C TYR A 132 -20.20 10.40 -2.41
N ILE A 133 -20.50 11.49 -1.71
CA ILE A 133 -20.92 12.75 -2.32
C ILE A 133 -19.65 13.56 -2.66
N PRO A 134 -19.46 14.03 -3.90
CA PRO A 134 -18.32 14.85 -4.26
C PRO A 134 -18.19 16.09 -3.36
N PRO A 135 -16.98 16.45 -2.91
CA PRO A 135 -16.77 17.59 -2.03
C PRO A 135 -17.15 18.91 -2.70
N LYS A 136 -17.72 19.83 -1.92
CA LYS A 136 -18.13 21.16 -2.36
C LYS A 136 -17.53 22.23 -1.45
N LYS A 137 -17.10 23.34 -2.04
CA LYS A 137 -16.60 24.52 -1.32
C LYS A 137 -17.77 25.41 -0.96
N GLU A 138 -18.36 25.20 0.20
CA GLU A 138 -19.47 26.01 0.69
C GLU A 138 -18.92 27.18 1.55
N PRO A 139 -19.39 28.41 1.36
CA PRO A 139 -18.97 29.54 2.17
C PRO A 139 -19.46 29.38 3.60
N VAL A 140 -18.66 29.83 4.57
CA VAL A 140 -19.04 29.88 5.98
C VAL A 140 -19.03 31.31 6.50
N GLU A 141 -19.95 31.65 7.37
CA GLU A 141 -20.01 32.94 8.04
C GLU A 141 -19.38 32.83 9.43
N THR A 142 -18.61 33.88 9.81
CA THR A 142 -17.96 33.99 11.12
C THR A 142 -18.17 35.38 11.70
N GLN A 143 -18.25 35.46 13.03
CA GLN A 143 -18.41 36.74 13.73
C GLN A 143 -17.07 37.53 13.79
N ARG A 144 -15.93 36.81 13.98
CA ARG A 144 -14.60 37.42 14.10
C ARG A 144 -13.85 37.35 12.79
N LYS A 145 -14.04 38.36 11.93
CA LYS A 145 -13.43 38.41 10.58
C LYS A 145 -11.92 38.74 10.59
N ASP A 146 -11.39 39.21 11.71
CA ASP A 146 -10.01 39.67 11.89
C ASP A 146 -9.03 38.57 12.32
N TRP A 147 -9.53 37.39 12.74
CA TRP A 147 -8.67 36.30 13.26
C TRP A 147 -7.96 35.52 12.15
N GLY A 148 -8.66 35.21 11.06
CA GLY A 148 -8.13 34.36 9.99
C GLY A 148 -6.96 34.97 9.22
N ARG A 149 -6.01 34.12 8.83
CA ARG A 149 -4.87 34.46 7.97
C ARG A 149 -4.91 33.72 6.63
N LYS A 150 -5.59 32.58 6.60
CA LYS A 150 -5.82 31.74 5.42
C LYS A 150 -7.30 31.39 5.33
N PRO A 151 -7.83 31.10 4.12
CA PRO A 151 -9.24 30.77 3.96
C PRO A 151 -9.74 29.61 4.83
N MET A 152 -8.89 28.60 5.12
CA MET A 152 -9.25 27.50 6.01
C MET A 152 -9.64 27.95 7.43
N ASP A 153 -9.11 29.07 7.89
CA ASP A 153 -9.36 29.57 9.24
C ASP A 153 -10.84 29.95 9.48
N ALA A 154 -11.55 30.40 8.44
CA ALA A 154 -12.97 30.70 8.53
C ALA A 154 -13.79 29.47 8.91
N TYR A 155 -13.46 28.29 8.35
CA TYR A 155 -14.14 27.02 8.64
C TYR A 155 -13.86 26.51 10.06
N VAL A 156 -12.63 26.72 10.55
CA VAL A 156 -12.26 26.40 11.93
C VAL A 156 -12.97 27.33 12.89
N LEU A 157 -12.95 28.62 12.63
CA LEU A 157 -13.59 29.65 13.49
C LEU A 157 -15.10 29.46 13.58
N ALA A 158 -15.78 29.19 12.44
CA ALA A 158 -17.22 28.91 12.44
C ALA A 158 -17.57 27.68 13.31
N ASN A 159 -16.72 26.65 13.28
CA ASN A 159 -16.90 25.46 14.12
C ASN A 159 -16.65 25.76 15.61
N LEU A 160 -15.65 26.59 15.94
CA LEU A 160 -15.39 27.05 17.31
C LEU A 160 -16.54 27.87 17.87
N GLU A 161 -17.04 28.85 17.09
CA GLU A 161 -18.18 29.69 17.49
C GLU A 161 -19.43 28.87 17.75
N LYS A 162 -19.73 27.88 16.87
CA LYS A 162 -20.82 26.93 17.07
C LYS A 162 -20.70 26.16 18.39
N ASN A 163 -19.48 25.82 18.80
CA ASN A 163 -19.19 25.10 20.03
C ASN A 163 -18.91 26.03 21.24
N LYS A 164 -19.09 27.34 21.07
CA LYS A 164 -18.85 28.37 22.09
C LYS A 164 -17.42 28.37 22.64
N LEU A 165 -16.47 28.09 21.78
CA LEU A 165 -15.04 28.13 22.05
C LEU A 165 -14.38 29.33 21.38
N ALA A 166 -13.31 29.82 21.98
CA ALA A 166 -12.43 30.81 21.39
C ALA A 166 -11.08 30.18 21.04
N PRO A 167 -10.44 30.61 19.95
CA PRO A 167 -9.08 30.18 19.62
C PRO A 167 -8.08 30.70 20.65
N SER A 168 -7.02 29.91 20.89
CA SER A 168 -5.86 30.31 21.70
C SER A 168 -5.09 31.47 21.06
N PRO A 169 -4.31 32.24 21.84
CA PRO A 169 -3.40 33.23 21.32
C PRO A 169 -2.39 32.64 20.34
N GLU A 170 -1.76 33.51 19.53
CA GLU A 170 -0.65 33.09 18.66
C GLU A 170 0.55 32.63 19.48
N ALA A 171 1.19 31.54 19.04
CA ALA A 171 2.38 30.98 19.68
C ALA A 171 3.59 31.92 19.54
N PRO A 172 4.57 31.87 20.45
CA PRO A 172 5.88 32.50 20.25
C PRO A 172 6.51 32.09 18.92
N LYS A 173 7.25 33.00 18.28
CA LYS A 173 7.89 32.76 16.97
C LYS A 173 8.76 31.51 16.95
N GLU A 174 9.54 31.27 17.99
CA GLU A 174 10.42 30.08 18.11
C GLU A 174 9.62 28.78 18.15
N GLN A 175 8.46 28.78 18.79
CA GLN A 175 7.59 27.60 18.85
C GLN A 175 6.99 27.27 17.47
N TRP A 176 6.53 28.28 16.74
CA TRP A 176 6.06 28.08 15.37
C TRP A 176 7.18 27.59 14.44
N LEU A 177 8.38 28.21 14.52
CA LEU A 177 9.52 27.83 13.69
C LEU A 177 9.92 26.38 13.92
N ARG A 178 10.04 25.93 15.20
CA ARG A 178 10.34 24.55 15.54
C ARG A 178 9.29 23.60 14.95
N ARG A 179 8.01 23.90 15.15
CA ARG A 179 6.89 23.10 14.65
C ARG A 179 6.93 23.01 13.13
N ALA A 180 7.01 24.12 12.44
CA ALA A 180 7.04 24.17 10.98
C ALA A 180 8.27 23.48 10.39
N SER A 181 9.46 23.64 10.99
CA SER A 181 10.68 22.95 10.53
C SER A 181 10.55 21.44 10.65
N LEU A 182 10.09 20.92 11.79
CA LEU A 182 9.89 19.50 12.01
C LEU A 182 8.79 18.94 11.09
N ASP A 183 7.70 19.66 10.88
CA ASP A 183 6.59 19.19 10.03
C ASP A 183 6.94 19.18 8.55
N ILE A 184 7.68 20.18 8.10
CA ILE A 184 8.03 20.34 6.67
C ILE A 184 9.27 19.54 6.29
N THR A 185 10.31 19.51 7.14
CA THR A 185 11.61 18.92 6.81
C THR A 185 11.98 17.70 7.65
N GLY A 186 11.27 17.44 8.75
CA GLY A 186 11.58 16.39 9.72
C GLY A 186 12.81 16.70 10.59
N LEU A 187 13.35 17.92 10.56
CA LEU A 187 14.51 18.37 11.29
C LEU A 187 14.20 19.64 12.08
N PRO A 188 14.80 19.83 13.25
CA PRO A 188 14.69 21.11 13.97
C PRO A 188 15.43 22.22 13.21
N PRO A 189 15.06 23.50 13.40
CA PRO A 189 15.81 24.60 12.84
C PRO A 189 17.19 24.70 13.50
N THR A 190 18.17 25.19 12.73
CA THR A 190 19.48 25.51 13.31
C THR A 190 19.41 26.76 14.20
N LYS A 191 20.44 27.01 14.99
CA LYS A 191 20.54 28.21 15.82
C LYS A 191 20.53 29.49 14.98
N GLU A 192 21.23 29.47 13.84
CA GLU A 192 21.32 30.59 12.89
C GLU A 192 19.95 30.86 12.25
N GLU A 193 19.22 29.82 11.85
CA GLU A 193 17.87 29.95 11.30
C GLU A 193 16.89 30.52 12.34
N LEU A 194 17.01 30.09 13.61
CA LEU A 194 16.21 30.62 14.69
C LEU A 194 16.50 32.11 14.91
N GLN A 195 17.78 32.50 15.01
CA GLN A 195 18.18 33.88 15.20
C GLN A 195 17.73 34.77 14.03
N ALA A 196 17.90 34.31 12.80
CA ALA A 196 17.49 35.06 11.60
C ALA A 196 15.99 35.29 11.59
N PHE A 197 15.18 34.28 11.90
CA PHE A 197 13.71 34.41 11.93
C PHE A 197 13.22 35.32 13.07
N LEU A 198 13.83 35.25 14.25
CA LEU A 198 13.47 36.11 15.38
C LEU A 198 13.81 37.58 15.10
N ALA A 199 14.91 37.81 14.40
CA ALA A 199 15.37 39.16 14.02
C ALA A 199 14.61 39.76 12.83
N ASP A 200 13.86 38.99 12.04
CA ASP A 200 13.10 39.50 10.90
C ASP A 200 11.80 40.19 11.34
N PRO A 201 11.69 41.54 11.19
CA PRO A 201 10.50 42.31 11.53
C PRO A 201 9.47 42.37 10.40
N SER A 202 9.77 41.79 9.24
CA SER A 202 8.90 41.92 8.06
C SER A 202 7.56 41.17 8.25
N PRO A 203 6.44 41.71 7.71
CA PRO A 203 5.13 41.11 7.86
C PRO A 203 5.03 39.75 7.15
N ASP A 204 5.90 39.46 6.20
CA ASP A 204 6.00 38.22 5.43
C ASP A 204 7.08 37.27 5.94
N ALA A 205 7.68 37.49 7.13
CA ALA A 205 8.72 36.65 7.73
C ALA A 205 8.30 35.18 7.82
N TYR A 206 7.06 34.88 8.19
CA TYR A 206 6.52 33.53 8.27
C TYR A 206 6.40 32.89 6.88
N GLU A 207 5.95 33.63 5.88
CA GLU A 207 5.80 33.12 4.52
C GLU A 207 7.16 32.83 3.89
N LYS A 208 8.12 33.75 3.98
CA LYS A 208 9.51 33.55 3.53
C LYS A 208 10.13 32.30 4.17
N THR A 209 9.89 32.09 5.47
CA THR A 209 10.39 30.94 6.19
C THR A 209 9.72 29.65 5.73
N ALA A 210 8.40 29.65 5.54
CA ALA A 210 7.69 28.49 5.01
C ALA A 210 8.16 28.13 3.60
N ASP A 211 8.34 29.11 2.71
CA ASP A 211 8.84 28.91 1.34
C ASP A 211 10.26 28.32 1.34
N ARG A 212 11.15 28.81 2.20
CA ARG A 212 12.50 28.26 2.37
C ARG A 212 12.46 26.78 2.82
N LEU A 213 11.62 26.46 3.79
CA LEU A 213 11.47 25.08 4.29
C LEU A 213 10.88 24.16 3.22
N LEU A 214 9.88 24.60 2.46
CA LEU A 214 9.25 23.84 1.37
C LEU A 214 10.20 23.64 0.17
N ALA A 215 11.15 24.54 -0.03
CA ALA A 215 12.19 24.44 -1.06
C ALA A 215 13.36 23.54 -0.65
N SER A 216 13.47 23.18 0.64
CA SER A 216 14.53 22.33 1.15
C SER A 216 14.45 20.91 0.58
N PRO A 217 15.57 20.27 0.18
CA PRO A 217 15.59 18.87 -0.23
C PRO A 217 15.14 17.92 0.89
N ARG A 218 15.17 18.38 2.15
CA ARG A 218 14.72 17.62 3.33
C ARG A 218 13.18 17.46 3.36
N PHE A 219 12.45 18.27 2.60
CA PHE A 219 11.01 18.13 2.42
C PHE A 219 10.65 16.73 1.87
N GLY A 220 11.30 16.32 0.79
CA GLY A 220 11.04 15.02 0.19
C GLY A 220 11.34 13.87 1.13
N GLU A 221 12.41 13.94 1.92
CA GLU A 221 12.75 12.91 2.90
C GLU A 221 11.68 12.78 3.99
N ARG A 222 11.18 13.90 4.51
CA ARG A 222 10.11 13.90 5.53
C ARG A 222 8.82 13.29 5.01
N TRP A 223 8.37 13.69 3.82
CA TRP A 223 7.09 13.27 3.28
C TRP A 223 7.15 11.87 2.65
N ALA A 224 8.31 11.45 2.13
CA ALA A 224 8.55 10.07 1.74
C ALA A 224 8.45 9.11 2.93
N SER A 225 8.97 9.48 4.11
CA SER A 225 8.88 8.67 5.33
C SER A 225 7.43 8.32 5.70
N MET A 226 6.51 9.29 5.61
CA MET A 226 5.07 9.08 5.80
C MET A 226 4.50 8.10 4.78
N TRP A 227 4.84 8.30 3.49
CA TRP A 227 4.30 7.46 2.41
C TRP A 227 4.83 6.03 2.45
N MET A 228 6.04 5.80 2.96
CA MET A 228 6.63 4.48 3.10
C MET A 228 5.83 3.54 4.01
N ASP A 229 5.10 4.05 5.00
CA ASP A 229 4.20 3.26 5.84
C ASP A 229 2.98 2.75 5.06
N LEU A 230 2.42 3.59 4.20
CA LEU A 230 1.32 3.21 3.31
C LEU A 230 1.78 2.19 2.27
N ALA A 231 2.97 2.39 1.74
CA ALA A 231 3.59 1.54 0.73
C ALA A 231 4.12 0.21 1.28
N ARG A 232 4.12 -0.01 2.58
CA ARG A 232 4.71 -1.20 3.23
C ARG A 232 6.21 -1.35 2.91
N TYR A 233 6.93 -0.22 2.77
CA TYR A 233 8.33 -0.22 2.36
C TYR A 233 9.20 -1.10 3.26
N SER A 234 9.99 -1.96 2.63
CA SER A 234 10.97 -2.80 3.29
C SER A 234 12.12 -3.11 2.33
N ASP A 235 13.32 -3.26 2.87
CA ASP A 235 14.50 -3.73 2.14
C ASP A 235 14.61 -5.27 2.19
N SER A 236 13.53 -5.97 2.56
CA SER A 236 13.47 -7.42 2.65
C SER A 236 12.12 -7.97 2.24
N TYR A 237 12.03 -9.28 1.97
CA TYR A 237 10.83 -9.93 1.45
C TYR A 237 9.73 -10.12 2.49
N GLY A 238 10.10 -10.27 3.78
CA GLY A 238 9.22 -10.68 4.85
C GLY A 238 9.16 -12.23 4.99
N LEU A 239 8.27 -12.70 5.86
CA LEU A 239 8.13 -14.10 6.26
C LEU A 239 9.36 -14.63 6.98
N GLU A 240 9.58 -15.95 7.06
CA GLU A 240 10.59 -16.53 7.94
C GLU A 240 12.03 -16.30 7.48
N LYS A 241 12.36 -16.59 6.24
CA LYS A 241 13.72 -16.38 5.71
C LYS A 241 14.07 -14.93 5.52
N ASP A 242 13.11 -14.14 5.08
CA ASP A 242 13.19 -12.69 4.92
C ASP A 242 14.51 -12.20 4.25
N PRO A 243 14.84 -12.65 3.02
CA PRO A 243 16.04 -12.22 2.33
C PRO A 243 15.94 -10.76 1.87
N HIS A 244 17.08 -10.21 1.44
CA HIS A 244 17.19 -8.85 0.94
C HIS A 244 16.38 -8.61 -0.33
N ARG A 245 15.78 -7.40 -0.44
CA ARG A 245 15.07 -6.86 -1.62
C ARG A 245 15.63 -5.50 -1.99
N GLU A 246 15.89 -5.27 -3.27
CA GLU A 246 16.32 -3.98 -3.79
C GLU A 246 15.15 -2.99 -3.91
N SER A 247 14.73 -2.42 -2.78
CA SER A 247 13.57 -1.52 -2.69
C SER A 247 13.95 -0.04 -2.67
N TRP A 248 15.21 0.30 -2.36
CA TRP A 248 15.66 1.68 -2.19
C TRP A 248 15.41 2.60 -3.41
N PRO A 249 15.34 2.12 -4.68
CA PRO A 249 15.01 2.98 -5.81
C PRO A 249 13.62 3.61 -5.70
N TYR A 250 12.67 2.94 -5.03
CA TYR A 250 11.33 3.49 -4.77
C TYR A 250 11.36 4.59 -3.70
N ARG A 251 12.10 4.41 -2.60
CA ARG A 251 12.28 5.46 -1.59
C ARG A 251 12.87 6.72 -2.22
N ASP A 252 13.90 6.57 -3.03
CA ASP A 252 14.55 7.68 -3.70
C ASP A 252 13.64 8.36 -4.73
N TRP A 253 12.79 7.58 -5.42
CA TRP A 253 11.73 8.12 -6.27
C TRP A 253 10.71 8.93 -5.47
N LEU A 254 10.26 8.45 -4.31
CA LEU A 254 9.35 9.18 -3.43
C LEU A 254 9.94 10.53 -3.01
N ILE A 255 11.20 10.54 -2.56
CA ILE A 255 11.90 11.77 -2.17
C ILE A 255 11.94 12.77 -3.33
N SER A 256 12.29 12.29 -4.51
CA SER A 256 12.33 13.12 -5.72
C SER A 256 10.94 13.65 -6.10
N ALA A 257 9.91 12.80 -6.08
CA ALA A 257 8.54 13.17 -6.43
C ALA A 257 7.99 14.27 -5.50
N PHE A 258 8.18 14.14 -4.18
CA PHE A 258 7.80 15.19 -3.23
C PHE A 258 8.63 16.47 -3.40
N ASN A 259 9.94 16.37 -3.62
CA ASN A 259 10.80 17.55 -3.79
C ASN A 259 10.45 18.38 -5.02
N ARG A 260 10.13 17.73 -6.15
CA ARG A 260 9.68 18.42 -7.37
C ARG A 260 8.20 18.83 -7.33
N ASP A 261 7.51 18.61 -6.19
CA ASP A 261 6.08 18.93 -6.00
C ASP A 261 5.20 18.30 -7.08
N MET A 262 5.41 17.00 -7.34
CA MET A 262 4.69 16.24 -8.35
C MET A 262 3.18 16.29 -8.06
N PRO A 263 2.31 16.59 -9.05
CA PRO A 263 0.87 16.57 -8.84
C PRO A 263 0.42 15.21 -8.30
N TYR A 264 -0.38 15.20 -7.25
CA TYR A 264 -0.79 13.97 -6.56
C TYR A 264 -1.50 12.96 -7.46
N THR A 265 -2.22 13.43 -8.48
CA THR A 265 -2.83 12.58 -9.50
C THR A 265 -1.79 11.83 -10.35
N GLU A 266 -0.72 12.51 -10.75
CA GLU A 266 0.39 11.91 -11.48
C GLU A 266 1.17 10.95 -10.57
N PHE A 267 1.48 11.38 -9.35
CA PHE A 267 2.15 10.60 -8.33
C PHE A 267 1.46 9.25 -8.06
N VAL A 268 0.13 9.24 -8.01
CA VAL A 268 -0.64 8.00 -7.80
C VAL A 268 -0.76 7.17 -9.07
N ARG A 269 -1.01 7.79 -10.23
CA ARG A 269 -1.09 7.07 -11.51
C ARG A 269 0.19 6.32 -11.83
N ASP A 270 1.36 6.94 -11.61
CA ASP A 270 2.64 6.27 -11.84
C ASP A 270 2.83 5.06 -10.92
N GLN A 271 2.37 5.11 -9.66
CA GLN A 271 2.43 3.98 -8.74
C GLN A 271 1.47 2.85 -9.08
N LEU A 272 0.34 3.16 -9.70
CA LEU A 272 -0.68 2.18 -10.08
C LEU A 272 -0.41 1.56 -11.45
N ALA A 273 0.07 2.34 -12.41
CA ALA A 273 0.12 1.96 -13.83
C ALA A 273 1.25 2.62 -14.61
N GLY A 274 2.36 2.99 -13.93
CA GLY A 274 3.51 3.66 -14.59
C GLY A 274 4.16 2.81 -15.69
N ASP A 275 4.13 1.48 -15.55
CA ASP A 275 4.60 0.52 -16.57
C ASP A 275 3.69 0.45 -17.81
N LEU A 276 2.45 0.93 -17.71
CA LEU A 276 1.48 0.95 -18.82
C LEU A 276 1.46 2.28 -19.59
N ALA A 277 2.39 3.18 -19.33
CA ALA A 277 2.60 4.36 -20.16
C ALA A 277 3.07 3.94 -21.58
N ASP A 278 2.78 4.75 -22.59
CA ASP A 278 3.14 4.42 -23.98
C ASP A 278 4.65 4.21 -24.15
N LYS A 279 5.46 4.96 -23.42
CA LYS A 279 6.93 4.82 -23.29
C LYS A 279 7.31 5.01 -21.83
N PRO A 280 7.27 3.96 -21.02
CA PRO A 280 7.56 4.06 -19.60
C PRO A 280 8.98 4.58 -19.34
N THR A 281 9.09 5.60 -18.52
CA THR A 281 10.39 6.08 -18.03
C THR A 281 10.87 5.22 -16.87
N THR A 282 12.17 5.27 -16.58
CA THR A 282 12.73 4.60 -15.40
C THR A 282 12.04 5.06 -14.11
N ASP A 283 11.67 6.35 -13.99
CA ASP A 283 10.99 6.88 -12.82
C ASP A 283 9.56 6.33 -12.67
N GLN A 284 8.83 6.17 -13.77
CA GLN A 284 7.53 5.52 -13.77
C GLN A 284 7.63 4.04 -13.39
N LEU A 285 8.67 3.35 -13.85
CA LEU A 285 8.93 1.97 -13.46
C LEU A 285 9.29 1.85 -11.96
N LYS A 286 10.12 2.77 -11.42
CA LYS A 286 10.39 2.82 -9.97
C LYS A 286 9.12 3.04 -9.14
N ALA A 287 8.20 3.87 -9.63
CA ALA A 287 6.93 4.14 -8.95
C ALA A 287 6.11 2.86 -8.75
N THR A 288 6.13 1.94 -9.71
CA THR A 288 5.37 0.68 -9.66
C THR A 288 5.79 -0.26 -8.54
N LEU A 289 6.95 -0.03 -7.91
CA LEU A 289 7.37 -0.74 -6.69
C LEU A 289 6.31 -0.66 -5.58
N PHE A 290 5.48 0.38 -5.53
CA PHE A 290 4.34 0.47 -4.61
C PHE A 290 3.49 -0.80 -4.63
N GLN A 291 3.28 -1.40 -5.81
CA GLN A 291 2.53 -2.64 -5.97
C GLN A 291 3.38 -3.89 -5.69
N ARG A 292 4.71 -3.78 -5.71
CA ARG A 292 5.65 -4.90 -5.57
C ARG A 292 6.21 -5.09 -4.16
N LEU A 293 5.95 -4.14 -3.25
CA LEU A 293 6.37 -4.22 -1.84
C LEU A 293 5.47 -5.16 -0.99
N THR A 294 4.84 -6.13 -1.62
CA THR A 294 4.17 -7.25 -0.98
C THR A 294 5.17 -8.20 -0.33
N LYS A 295 4.75 -8.99 0.64
CA LYS A 295 5.56 -10.11 1.14
C LYS A 295 5.72 -11.16 0.03
N THR A 296 6.91 -11.75 -0.05
CA THR A 296 7.22 -12.84 -0.99
C THR A 296 7.76 -14.02 -0.19
N ASN A 297 7.22 -15.21 -0.46
CA ASN A 297 7.64 -16.43 0.22
C ASN A 297 8.84 -17.06 -0.50
N THR A 298 9.86 -17.42 0.26
CA THR A 298 11.03 -18.16 -0.20
C THR A 298 11.25 -19.44 0.59
N GLU A 299 10.22 -19.85 1.35
CA GLU A 299 10.26 -21.06 2.17
C GLU A 299 10.10 -22.32 1.32
N GLY A 300 10.77 -23.40 1.73
CA GLY A 300 10.63 -24.71 1.07
C GLY A 300 9.31 -25.40 1.39
N GLY A 301 8.72 -26.04 0.38
CA GLY A 301 7.52 -26.89 0.57
C GLY A 301 6.20 -26.12 0.63
N THR A 302 6.18 -24.83 0.34
CA THR A 302 4.98 -24.00 0.34
C THR A 302 4.25 -24.01 -1.02
N ASP A 303 3.02 -23.52 -1.06
CA ASP A 303 2.26 -23.31 -2.30
C ASP A 303 2.48 -21.88 -2.82
N ASP A 304 3.35 -21.73 -3.82
CA ASP A 304 3.73 -20.43 -4.37
C ASP A 304 2.52 -19.67 -4.97
N GLU A 305 1.52 -20.38 -5.50
CA GLU A 305 0.29 -19.73 -5.99
C GLU A 305 -0.54 -19.12 -4.87
N GLN A 306 -0.55 -19.74 -3.69
CA GLN A 306 -1.21 -19.15 -2.52
C GLN A 306 -0.59 -17.80 -2.18
N PHE A 307 0.74 -17.72 -2.09
CA PHE A 307 1.44 -16.47 -1.75
C PHE A 307 1.31 -15.41 -2.86
N ARG A 308 1.27 -15.82 -4.14
CA ARG A 308 0.94 -14.91 -5.23
C ARG A 308 -0.45 -14.30 -5.06
N VAL A 309 -1.43 -15.12 -4.72
CA VAL A 309 -2.80 -14.67 -4.46
C VAL A 309 -2.87 -13.75 -3.24
N GLU A 310 -2.14 -14.06 -2.16
CA GLU A 310 -2.01 -13.20 -0.99
C GLU A 310 -1.39 -11.83 -1.33
N ALA A 311 -0.40 -11.80 -2.22
CA ALA A 311 0.18 -10.56 -2.73
C ALA A 311 -0.85 -9.73 -3.52
N VAL A 312 -1.71 -10.35 -4.33
CA VAL A 312 -2.80 -9.67 -5.03
C VAL A 312 -3.83 -9.10 -4.04
N ILE A 313 -4.22 -9.85 -3.02
CA ILE A 313 -5.12 -9.41 -1.94
C ILE A 313 -4.54 -8.20 -1.18
N ASP A 314 -3.24 -8.25 -0.88
CA ASP A 314 -2.54 -7.15 -0.22
C ASP A 314 -2.51 -5.88 -1.09
N ARG A 315 -2.31 -6.00 -2.41
CA ARG A 315 -2.43 -4.87 -3.36
C ARG A 315 -3.81 -4.23 -3.31
N ILE A 316 -4.87 -5.02 -3.34
CA ILE A 316 -6.25 -4.52 -3.24
C ILE A 316 -6.41 -3.74 -1.93
N SER A 317 -6.09 -4.36 -0.81
CA SER A 317 -6.23 -3.75 0.52
C SER A 317 -5.42 -2.45 0.64
N THR A 318 -4.18 -2.45 0.13
CA THR A 318 -3.30 -1.28 0.15
C THR A 318 -3.86 -0.12 -0.66
N ASN A 319 -4.30 -0.38 -1.90
CA ASN A 319 -4.85 0.66 -2.76
C ASN A 319 -6.11 1.30 -2.14
N TRP A 320 -7.00 0.49 -1.61
CA TRP A 320 -8.23 1.00 -1.00
C TRP A 320 -7.99 1.75 0.31
N ASN A 321 -7.17 1.21 1.21
CA ASN A 321 -6.87 1.86 2.49
C ASN A 321 -6.06 3.15 2.32
N SER A 322 -5.05 3.14 1.42
CA SER A 322 -4.16 4.29 1.24
C SER A 322 -4.77 5.41 0.40
N LEU A 323 -5.58 5.10 -0.62
CA LEU A 323 -6.02 6.06 -1.63
C LEU A 323 -7.50 6.42 -1.53
N GLN A 324 -8.35 5.51 -1.03
CA GLN A 324 -9.79 5.70 -0.93
C GLN A 324 -10.30 5.72 0.53
N GLY A 325 -9.50 5.29 1.50
CA GLY A 325 -9.93 5.22 2.89
C GLY A 325 -11.17 4.35 3.09
N ILE A 326 -11.23 3.21 2.40
CA ILE A 326 -12.32 2.21 2.53
C ILE A 326 -11.68 0.85 2.82
N THR A 327 -12.25 0.11 3.75
CA THR A 327 -11.80 -1.23 4.12
C THR A 327 -12.43 -2.28 3.22
N MET A 328 -11.74 -2.69 2.16
CA MET A 328 -12.24 -3.69 1.20
C MET A 328 -12.06 -5.14 1.64
N GLY A 329 -11.29 -5.43 2.69
CA GLY A 329 -11.00 -6.80 3.13
C GLY A 329 -12.25 -7.63 3.47
N CYS A 330 -13.30 -7.01 4.03
CA CYS A 330 -14.57 -7.69 4.31
C CYS A 330 -15.28 -8.17 3.04
N VAL A 331 -15.06 -7.48 1.90
CA VAL A 331 -15.76 -7.77 0.63
C VAL A 331 -15.19 -9.00 -0.07
N GLN A 332 -14.04 -9.50 0.37
CA GLN A 332 -13.47 -10.76 -0.14
C GLN A 332 -14.40 -11.98 0.06
N CYS A 333 -15.15 -12.02 1.17
CA CYS A 333 -15.97 -13.19 1.55
C CYS A 333 -17.47 -12.98 1.32
N HIS A 334 -17.93 -11.74 1.36
CA HIS A 334 -19.35 -11.36 1.24
C HIS A 334 -19.47 -9.90 0.82
N SER A 335 -20.66 -9.43 0.40
CA SER A 335 -20.87 -8.00 0.16
C SER A 335 -20.56 -7.18 1.42
N HIS A 336 -20.11 -5.94 1.25
CA HIS A 336 -19.73 -5.10 2.39
C HIS A 336 -20.87 -5.00 3.41
N PRO A 337 -20.62 -5.17 4.73
CA PRO A 337 -21.68 -5.22 5.73
C PRO A 337 -22.52 -3.94 5.81
N TYR A 338 -21.94 -2.80 5.52
CA TYR A 338 -22.55 -1.48 5.76
C TYR A 338 -22.51 -0.54 4.54
N GLU A 339 -21.65 -0.83 3.54
CA GLU A 339 -21.50 -0.03 2.33
C GLU A 339 -22.22 -0.69 1.14
N PRO A 340 -22.72 0.09 0.18
CA PRO A 340 -23.32 -0.48 -1.02
C PRO A 340 -22.28 -0.97 -2.03
N ILE A 341 -21.38 -1.85 -1.56
CA ILE A 341 -20.32 -2.49 -2.33
C ILE A 341 -20.59 -4.00 -2.39
N PRO A 342 -21.08 -4.51 -3.52
CA PRO A 342 -21.33 -5.94 -3.73
C PRO A 342 -20.03 -6.77 -3.64
N HIS A 343 -20.16 -8.04 -3.27
CA HIS A 343 -19.08 -9.01 -3.22
C HIS A 343 -18.34 -9.16 -4.56
N GLU A 344 -19.06 -9.06 -5.66
CA GLU A 344 -18.47 -9.14 -7.01
C GLU A 344 -17.49 -8.00 -7.32
N ASP A 345 -17.72 -6.81 -6.77
CA ASP A 345 -16.85 -5.64 -7.00
C ASP A 345 -15.42 -5.88 -6.49
N TYR A 346 -15.24 -6.72 -5.46
CA TYR A 346 -13.92 -7.12 -4.98
C TYR A 346 -13.13 -7.88 -6.05
N PHE A 347 -13.78 -8.86 -6.70
CA PHE A 347 -13.15 -9.68 -7.74
C PHE A 347 -12.99 -8.92 -9.05
N ALA A 348 -13.90 -8.01 -9.35
CA ALA A 348 -13.75 -7.09 -10.48
C ALA A 348 -12.51 -6.19 -10.30
N PHE A 349 -12.27 -5.71 -9.09
CA PHE A 349 -11.06 -4.94 -8.77
C PHE A 349 -9.81 -5.83 -8.71
N MET A 350 -9.94 -7.09 -8.27
CA MET A 350 -8.86 -8.07 -8.25
C MET A 350 -8.30 -8.34 -9.65
N ASP A 351 -9.13 -8.28 -10.67
CA ASP A 351 -8.75 -8.56 -12.07
C ASP A 351 -7.60 -7.68 -12.57
N TYR A 352 -7.55 -6.41 -12.13
CA TYR A 352 -6.46 -5.49 -12.47
C TYR A 352 -5.06 -5.97 -12.05
N PHE A 353 -4.97 -6.85 -11.06
CA PHE A 353 -3.71 -7.32 -10.49
C PHE A 353 -3.49 -8.82 -10.65
N ASN A 354 -4.51 -9.59 -11.00
CA ASN A 354 -4.43 -11.05 -11.09
C ASN A 354 -3.54 -11.50 -12.25
N SER A 355 -3.48 -10.73 -13.34
CA SER A 355 -2.67 -11.03 -14.53
C SER A 355 -1.30 -10.35 -14.55
N SER A 356 -0.79 -9.88 -13.42
CA SER A 356 0.60 -9.42 -13.32
C SER A 356 1.58 -10.58 -13.54
N GLU A 357 2.75 -10.26 -14.13
CA GLU A 357 3.83 -11.23 -14.43
C GLU A 357 4.50 -11.79 -13.18
N ASP A 358 4.40 -11.11 -12.06
CA ASP A 358 5.00 -11.56 -10.82
C ASP A 358 4.47 -12.93 -10.41
N CYS A 359 5.37 -13.76 -9.95
CA CYS A 359 5.10 -15.02 -9.30
C CYS A 359 5.99 -15.09 -8.05
N ASP A 360 5.56 -15.81 -7.04
CA ASP A 360 6.42 -16.11 -5.89
C ASP A 360 7.51 -17.08 -6.34
N LEU A 361 8.67 -16.50 -6.55
CA LEU A 361 9.92 -17.17 -6.83
C LEU A 361 10.95 -16.68 -5.81
N ASP A 362 12.03 -17.41 -5.65
CA ASP A 362 13.19 -16.93 -4.87
C ASP A 362 13.78 -15.62 -5.40
N ASP A 363 13.30 -15.15 -6.55
CA ASP A 363 13.69 -13.93 -7.19
C ASP A 363 12.47 -13.07 -7.57
N ASP A 364 12.49 -11.78 -7.25
CA ASP A 364 11.44 -10.81 -7.59
C ASP A 364 11.38 -10.57 -9.11
N PHE A 365 10.69 -11.41 -9.83
CA PHE A 365 10.49 -11.24 -11.26
C PHE A 365 9.17 -10.49 -11.53
N PRO A 366 9.08 -9.59 -12.54
CA PRO A 366 10.15 -9.05 -13.38
C PRO A 366 10.98 -7.95 -12.70
N LYS A 367 12.23 -7.79 -13.13
CA LYS A 367 13.15 -6.76 -12.63
C LYS A 367 13.60 -5.82 -13.72
N HIS A 368 13.76 -4.54 -13.36
CA HIS A 368 14.32 -3.50 -14.24
C HIS A 368 15.72 -3.11 -13.79
N LEU A 369 16.61 -2.81 -14.75
CA LEU A 369 17.98 -2.41 -14.50
C LEU A 369 18.08 -0.91 -14.23
N LEU A 370 18.58 -0.54 -13.07
CA LEU A 370 19.04 0.80 -12.74
C LEU A 370 20.54 0.86 -12.98
N ALA A 371 20.96 1.53 -14.06
CA ALA A 371 22.36 1.63 -14.40
C ALA A 371 23.16 2.48 -13.39
N GLU A 372 24.38 2.08 -13.06
CA GLU A 372 25.30 2.88 -12.23
C GLU A 372 25.65 4.21 -12.88
N ASN A 373 25.81 4.20 -14.23
CA ASN A 373 26.04 5.40 -15.00
C ASN A 373 24.70 6.02 -15.45
N PRO A 374 24.30 7.19 -14.94
CA PRO A 374 23.04 7.83 -15.31
C PRO A 374 22.91 8.14 -16.81
N ALA A 375 24.03 8.34 -17.50
CA ALA A 375 24.04 8.61 -18.94
C ALA A 375 23.61 7.38 -19.78
N GLU A 376 23.72 6.17 -19.25
CA GLU A 376 23.31 4.93 -19.91
C GLU A 376 21.87 4.52 -19.56
N GLN A 377 21.26 5.14 -18.56
CA GLN A 377 19.98 4.69 -18.00
C GLN A 377 18.86 4.64 -19.05
N GLN A 378 18.68 5.71 -19.81
CA GLN A 378 17.58 5.75 -20.80
C GLN A 378 17.76 4.68 -21.87
N LYS A 379 18.99 4.50 -22.36
CA LYS A 379 19.29 3.46 -23.36
C LYS A 379 19.07 2.05 -22.81
N ALA A 380 19.43 1.81 -21.55
CA ALA A 380 19.21 0.52 -20.89
C ALA A 380 17.70 0.25 -20.68
N THR A 381 16.93 1.28 -20.31
CA THR A 381 15.47 1.18 -20.16
C THR A 381 14.81 0.86 -21.49
N ASP A 382 15.13 1.61 -22.55
CA ASP A 382 14.58 1.39 -23.89
C ASP A 382 14.94 -0.03 -24.39
N ALA A 383 16.17 -0.48 -24.17
CA ALA A 383 16.62 -1.82 -24.56
C ALA A 383 15.85 -2.94 -23.83
N GLN A 384 15.60 -2.80 -22.51
CA GLN A 384 14.81 -3.80 -21.78
C GLN A 384 13.36 -3.88 -22.26
N LEU A 385 12.71 -2.73 -22.47
CA LEU A 385 11.35 -2.67 -22.98
C LEU A 385 11.25 -3.22 -24.40
N GLU A 386 12.24 -2.91 -25.25
CA GLU A 386 12.33 -3.42 -26.60
C GLU A 386 12.49 -4.96 -26.63
N VAL A 387 13.33 -5.54 -25.76
CA VAL A 387 13.49 -7.00 -25.64
C VAL A 387 12.16 -7.67 -25.36
N VAL A 388 11.40 -7.19 -24.36
CA VAL A 388 10.08 -7.75 -24.01
C VAL A 388 9.12 -7.67 -25.20
N SER A 389 9.07 -6.52 -25.87
CA SER A 389 8.22 -6.31 -27.05
C SER A 389 8.58 -7.27 -28.19
N LEU A 390 9.87 -7.40 -28.51
CA LEU A 390 10.35 -8.26 -29.59
C LEU A 390 10.15 -9.75 -29.28
N GLN A 391 10.33 -10.16 -28.01
CA GLN A 391 10.05 -11.54 -27.58
C GLN A 391 8.56 -11.85 -27.76
N ASN A 392 7.66 -10.95 -27.36
CA ASN A 392 6.22 -11.12 -27.55
C ASN A 392 5.86 -11.20 -29.05
N GLN A 393 6.45 -10.35 -29.89
CA GLN A 393 6.23 -10.41 -31.35
C GLN A 393 6.69 -11.75 -31.94
N ARG A 394 7.90 -12.19 -31.60
CA ARG A 394 8.44 -13.47 -32.06
C ARG A 394 7.55 -14.66 -31.66
N ASN A 395 7.05 -14.65 -30.43
CA ASN A 395 6.19 -15.72 -29.92
C ASN A 395 4.80 -15.72 -30.55
N ARG A 396 4.20 -14.56 -30.80
CA ARG A 396 2.93 -14.48 -31.54
C ARG A 396 3.04 -15.12 -32.92
N ARG A 397 4.14 -14.86 -33.64
CA ARG A 397 4.40 -15.52 -34.92
C ARG A 397 4.44 -17.04 -34.77
N GLY A 398 5.13 -17.56 -33.77
CA GLY A 398 5.16 -18.99 -33.49
C GLY A 398 3.79 -19.56 -33.19
N SER A 399 3.00 -18.92 -32.36
CA SER A 399 1.62 -19.32 -32.03
C SER A 399 0.68 -19.30 -33.25
N GLU A 400 0.77 -18.26 -34.09
CA GLU A 400 0.01 -18.19 -35.33
C GLU A 400 0.41 -19.32 -36.30
N TRP A 401 1.69 -19.66 -36.37
CA TRP A 401 2.19 -20.72 -37.17
C TRP A 401 1.73 -22.10 -36.68
N ILE A 402 1.74 -22.35 -35.39
CA ILE A 402 1.17 -23.54 -34.76
C ILE A 402 -0.29 -23.71 -35.17
N ASN A 403 -1.08 -22.66 -35.07
CA ASN A 403 -2.52 -22.67 -35.38
C ASN A 403 -2.83 -22.89 -36.88
N LYS A 404 -1.94 -22.45 -37.78
CA LYS A 404 -2.11 -22.64 -39.23
C LYS A 404 -1.65 -24.01 -39.74
N ASN A 405 -0.75 -24.70 -39.02
CA ASN A 405 -0.16 -25.97 -39.45
C ASN A 405 -0.60 -27.09 -38.52
N GLN A 406 -1.82 -27.58 -38.75
CA GLN A 406 -2.50 -28.51 -37.83
C GLN A 406 -2.39 -30.01 -38.19
N ASN A 407 -1.66 -30.37 -39.20
CA ASN A 407 -1.48 -31.77 -39.60
C ASN A 407 -0.46 -32.49 -38.71
N TRP A 408 -0.72 -32.44 -37.40
CA TRP A 408 0.09 -33.08 -36.38
C TRP A 408 -0.21 -34.58 -36.31
N ILE A 409 0.81 -35.38 -36.34
CA ILE A 409 0.76 -36.85 -36.33
C ILE A 409 0.94 -37.28 -34.89
N LEU A 410 0.00 -38.04 -34.32
CA LEU A 410 0.16 -38.67 -33.04
C LEU A 410 1.05 -39.94 -33.22
N PRO A 411 2.27 -39.99 -32.69
CA PRO A 411 3.15 -41.14 -32.85
C PRO A 411 2.75 -42.29 -31.93
N GLU A 412 3.12 -43.49 -32.29
CA GLU A 412 3.17 -44.60 -31.39
C GLU A 412 4.34 -44.42 -30.41
N VAL A 413 4.06 -44.49 -29.09
CA VAL A 413 5.06 -44.30 -28.04
C VAL A 413 5.49 -45.69 -27.52
N SER A 414 6.79 -45.94 -27.53
CA SER A 414 7.40 -47.15 -26.97
C SER A 414 8.57 -46.83 -26.06
N ASP A 415 9.10 -47.80 -25.36
CA ASP A 415 10.27 -47.67 -24.48
C ASP A 415 10.13 -46.54 -23.41
N LEU A 416 8.90 -46.32 -22.96
CA LEU A 416 8.55 -45.24 -22.04
C LEU A 416 9.10 -45.52 -20.64
N LYS A 417 9.97 -44.64 -20.13
CA LYS A 417 10.64 -44.78 -18.83
C LYS A 417 10.78 -43.45 -18.13
N ILE A 418 10.81 -43.48 -16.81
CA ILE A 418 11.17 -42.36 -15.94
C ILE A 418 12.22 -42.82 -14.94
N ASN A 419 13.17 -41.94 -14.61
CA ASN A 419 14.24 -42.25 -13.65
C ASN A 419 13.74 -42.27 -12.18
N SER A 420 12.59 -41.65 -11.88
CA SER A 420 12.00 -41.60 -10.53
C SER A 420 10.49 -41.44 -10.62
N GLY A 421 9.72 -42.28 -9.95
CA GLY A 421 8.25 -42.33 -9.98
C GLY A 421 7.71 -43.40 -10.93
N THR A 422 6.48 -43.20 -11.39
CA THR A 422 5.78 -44.12 -12.33
C THR A 422 5.40 -43.34 -13.60
N VAL A 423 5.35 -44.07 -14.72
CA VAL A 423 4.90 -43.48 -16.01
C VAL A 423 3.99 -44.48 -16.70
N ASP A 424 2.91 -44.03 -17.30
CA ASP A 424 1.94 -44.79 -18.05
C ASP A 424 1.43 -43.93 -19.23
N GLN A 425 0.75 -44.57 -20.20
CA GLN A 425 0.18 -43.89 -21.34
C GLN A 425 -1.22 -44.44 -21.66
N LYS A 426 -2.09 -43.53 -22.08
CA LYS A 426 -3.41 -43.85 -22.59
C LYS A 426 -3.81 -42.85 -23.69
N ASP A 427 -4.25 -43.37 -24.84
CA ASP A 427 -4.72 -42.57 -25.99
C ASP A 427 -3.70 -41.51 -26.44
N GLY A 428 -2.39 -41.83 -26.40
CA GLY A 428 -1.30 -40.94 -26.71
C GLY A 428 -0.98 -39.85 -25.66
N VAL A 429 -1.70 -39.85 -24.56
CA VAL A 429 -1.40 -39.00 -23.39
C VAL A 429 -0.51 -39.75 -22.42
N ILE A 430 0.56 -39.14 -21.99
CA ILE A 430 1.51 -39.70 -21.02
C ILE A 430 1.17 -39.13 -19.64
N PHE A 431 1.05 -40.01 -18.67
CA PHE A 431 0.74 -39.75 -17.27
C PHE A 431 1.91 -40.16 -16.39
N THR A 432 2.27 -39.32 -15.45
CA THR A 432 3.30 -39.66 -14.47
C THR A 432 2.77 -39.55 -13.04
N GLY A 433 3.29 -40.37 -12.17
CA GLY A 433 2.86 -40.43 -10.78
C GLY A 433 3.97 -40.87 -9.83
N GLY A 434 3.60 -41.15 -8.60
CA GLY A 434 4.52 -41.50 -7.53
C GLY A 434 5.40 -40.32 -7.09
N THR A 435 6.43 -40.61 -6.30
CA THR A 435 7.41 -39.62 -5.85
C THR A 435 8.42 -39.36 -6.95
N GLN A 436 8.41 -38.15 -7.48
CA GLN A 436 9.34 -37.67 -8.51
C GLN A 436 10.38 -36.76 -7.88
N GLY A 437 11.65 -36.93 -8.23
CA GLY A 437 12.74 -36.12 -7.74
C GLY A 437 12.79 -34.74 -8.42
N ALA A 438 13.62 -33.86 -7.88
CA ALA A 438 13.89 -32.52 -8.45
C ALA A 438 14.52 -32.57 -9.85
N HIS A 439 15.09 -33.70 -10.24
CA HIS A 439 15.70 -33.94 -11.53
C HIS A 439 15.08 -35.20 -12.15
N SER A 440 13.98 -35.02 -12.88
CA SER A 440 13.28 -36.11 -13.54
C SER A 440 13.57 -36.13 -15.03
N THR A 441 13.89 -37.32 -15.56
CA THR A 441 14.11 -37.59 -16.98
C THR A 441 13.07 -38.57 -17.48
N TYR A 442 12.34 -38.16 -18.52
CA TYR A 442 11.32 -38.98 -19.17
C TYR A 442 11.85 -39.42 -20.53
N SER A 443 12.16 -40.68 -20.70
CA SER A 443 12.71 -41.25 -21.94
C SER A 443 11.66 -42.05 -22.66
N MET A 444 11.59 -41.89 -23.99
CA MET A 444 10.65 -42.58 -24.85
C MET A 444 11.17 -42.69 -26.29
N ALA A 445 10.60 -43.63 -27.03
CA ALA A 445 10.81 -43.70 -28.46
C ALA A 445 9.50 -43.53 -29.21
N LEU A 446 9.51 -42.62 -30.20
CA LEU A 446 8.36 -42.23 -31.02
C LEU A 446 8.48 -42.84 -32.40
N ARG A 447 7.43 -43.52 -32.84
CA ARG A 447 7.34 -44.13 -34.18
C ARG A 447 6.24 -43.45 -34.97
N THR A 448 6.52 -43.09 -36.22
CA THR A 448 5.56 -42.63 -37.22
C THR A 448 5.37 -43.62 -38.35
N PRO A 449 4.22 -43.62 -39.04
CA PRO A 449 4.10 -44.32 -40.31
C PRO A 449 5.13 -43.83 -41.34
N HIS A 450 5.72 -44.70 -42.12
CA HIS A 450 6.77 -44.38 -43.06
C HIS A 450 6.34 -43.46 -44.21
N SER A 451 5.04 -43.35 -44.45
CA SER A 451 4.39 -42.54 -45.51
C SER A 451 4.32 -41.03 -45.22
N GLU A 452 4.71 -40.56 -44.03
CA GLU A 452 4.46 -39.16 -43.61
C GLU A 452 5.57 -38.17 -43.99
N GLY A 453 6.67 -38.66 -44.60
CA GLY A 453 7.82 -37.81 -44.97
C GLY A 453 8.73 -37.41 -43.82
N PRO A 454 9.76 -36.56 -44.13
CA PRO A 454 10.76 -36.18 -43.14
C PRO A 454 10.14 -35.39 -41.99
N ILE A 455 10.47 -35.72 -40.73
CA ILE A 455 10.02 -34.99 -39.53
C ILE A 455 10.75 -33.66 -39.46
N THR A 456 10.00 -32.57 -39.31
CA THR A 456 10.49 -31.18 -39.26
C THR A 456 10.38 -30.51 -37.93
N ALA A 457 9.39 -30.93 -37.12
CA ALA A 457 9.18 -30.40 -35.74
C ALA A 457 8.41 -31.40 -34.87
N LEU A 458 8.53 -31.21 -33.56
CA LEU A 458 7.73 -31.87 -32.54
C LEU A 458 6.88 -30.84 -31.83
N LYS A 459 5.61 -31.18 -31.54
CA LYS A 459 4.75 -30.42 -30.64
C LYS A 459 4.70 -31.14 -29.30
N PHE A 460 5.03 -30.41 -28.25
CA PHE A 460 4.92 -30.85 -26.86
C PHE A 460 3.78 -30.09 -26.21
N THR A 461 2.82 -30.82 -25.65
CA THR A 461 1.65 -30.25 -25.01
C THR A 461 1.61 -30.65 -23.55
N ILE A 462 1.66 -29.68 -22.65
CA ILE A 462 1.38 -29.87 -21.21
C ILE A 462 -0.14 -29.78 -21.04
N LEU A 463 -0.74 -30.79 -20.44
CA LEU A 463 -2.17 -30.90 -20.22
C LEU A 463 -2.51 -30.65 -18.76
N PRO A 464 -3.62 -29.93 -18.47
CA PRO A 464 -4.16 -29.78 -17.12
C PRO A 464 -4.73 -31.11 -16.59
N ASP A 465 -4.92 -31.20 -15.28
CA ASP A 465 -5.51 -32.38 -14.64
C ASP A 465 -7.00 -32.53 -15.02
N SER A 466 -7.68 -31.46 -15.36
CA SER A 466 -9.09 -31.40 -15.77
C SER A 466 -9.29 -30.36 -16.88
N ASP A 467 -10.27 -30.54 -17.73
CA ASP A 467 -10.70 -29.54 -18.73
C ASP A 467 -11.58 -28.43 -18.12
N ASP A 468 -12.07 -28.63 -16.90
CA ASP A 468 -12.84 -27.65 -16.15
C ASP A 468 -11.94 -26.56 -15.56
N LEU A 469 -11.84 -25.40 -16.21
CA LEU A 469 -11.05 -24.27 -15.77
C LEU A 469 -11.49 -23.69 -14.40
N ALA A 470 -12.71 -24.00 -13.94
CA ALA A 470 -13.11 -23.62 -12.58
C ALA A 470 -12.28 -24.34 -11.50
N LYS A 471 -11.67 -25.46 -11.84
CA LYS A 471 -10.75 -26.21 -10.99
C LYS A 471 -9.30 -25.76 -11.10
N ALA A 472 -8.97 -24.82 -12.00
CA ALA A 472 -7.63 -24.23 -12.06
C ALA A 472 -7.36 -23.38 -10.80
N PRO A 473 -6.10 -23.24 -10.36
CA PRO A 473 -4.90 -23.73 -11.03
C PRO A 473 -4.65 -25.23 -10.80
N PHE A 474 -4.03 -25.84 -11.81
CA PHE A 474 -3.55 -27.22 -11.74
C PHE A 474 -2.08 -27.23 -11.26
N ARG A 475 -1.53 -28.41 -11.01
CA ARG A 475 -0.11 -28.54 -10.68
C ARG A 475 0.75 -28.06 -11.85
N GLY A 476 1.76 -27.26 -11.55
CA GLY A 476 2.72 -26.77 -12.53
C GLY A 476 3.58 -27.89 -13.11
N SER A 477 4.04 -27.69 -14.34
CA SER A 477 4.96 -28.57 -15.05
C SER A 477 5.93 -27.74 -15.87
N VAL A 478 7.22 -28.05 -15.81
CA VAL A 478 8.27 -27.31 -16.59
C VAL A 478 9.16 -28.30 -17.32
N LEU A 479 9.27 -28.10 -18.63
CA LEU A 479 10.25 -28.76 -19.50
C LEU A 479 11.53 -27.92 -19.50
N SER A 480 12.51 -28.29 -18.69
CA SER A 480 13.78 -27.57 -18.57
C SER A 480 14.71 -27.80 -19.77
N ASN A 481 14.75 -29.04 -20.28
CA ASN A 481 15.57 -29.38 -21.45
C ASN A 481 14.96 -30.53 -22.25
N ILE A 482 15.21 -30.55 -23.55
CA ILE A 482 14.82 -31.63 -24.45
C ILE A 482 16.03 -32.07 -25.30
N VAL A 483 16.21 -33.40 -25.40
CA VAL A 483 17.24 -34.01 -26.23
C VAL A 483 16.61 -35.04 -27.17
N LEU A 484 16.97 -34.96 -28.44
CA LEU A 484 16.46 -35.87 -29.46
C LEU A 484 17.59 -36.70 -30.07
N HIS A 485 17.30 -37.97 -30.36
CA HIS A 485 18.18 -38.83 -31.12
C HIS A 485 17.38 -39.61 -32.17
N LYS A 486 18.01 -39.88 -33.27
CA LYS A 486 17.58 -40.93 -34.17
C LYS A 486 17.99 -42.27 -33.56
N LEU A 487 17.09 -43.20 -33.39
CA LEU A 487 17.31 -44.51 -32.80
C LEU A 487 17.17 -45.56 -33.87
N SER A 488 18.29 -46.21 -34.20
CA SER A 488 18.36 -47.32 -35.16
C SER A 488 17.90 -48.62 -34.53
N PRO A 489 17.50 -49.66 -35.29
CA PRO A 489 17.06 -50.95 -34.76
C PRO A 489 18.10 -51.69 -33.90
N ASP A 490 19.37 -51.46 -34.12
CA ASP A 490 20.50 -51.99 -33.35
C ASP A 490 20.74 -51.27 -32.03
N GLY A 491 19.91 -50.23 -31.69
CA GLY A 491 20.02 -49.45 -30.47
C GLY A 491 20.97 -48.23 -30.58
N THR A 492 21.57 -47.99 -31.73
CA THR A 492 22.46 -46.86 -31.95
C THR A 492 21.67 -45.55 -31.91
N ARG A 493 22.15 -44.56 -31.11
CA ARG A 493 21.56 -43.22 -30.96
C ARG A 493 22.41 -42.18 -31.70
N THR A 494 21.84 -41.58 -32.71
CA THR A 494 22.46 -40.44 -33.41
C THR A 494 21.79 -39.13 -32.98
N PRO A 495 22.53 -38.12 -32.48
CA PRO A 495 21.96 -36.83 -32.07
C PRO A 495 21.22 -36.14 -33.22
N VAL A 496 20.03 -35.58 -32.89
CA VAL A 496 19.25 -34.75 -33.82
C VAL A 496 19.35 -33.30 -33.33
N PRO A 497 20.03 -32.42 -34.10
CA PRO A 497 20.15 -31.02 -33.70
C PRO A 497 18.83 -30.28 -33.73
N LEU A 498 18.57 -29.50 -32.67
CA LEU A 498 17.41 -28.63 -32.52
C LEU A 498 17.80 -27.18 -32.87
N ALA A 499 16.86 -26.45 -33.46
CA ALA A 499 17.11 -25.07 -33.88
C ALA A 499 16.45 -24.04 -32.99
N PHE A 500 15.18 -24.27 -32.60
CA PHE A 500 14.41 -23.31 -31.82
C PHE A 500 13.22 -23.99 -31.11
N VAL A 501 12.70 -23.34 -30.06
CA VAL A 501 11.45 -23.73 -29.40
C VAL A 501 10.50 -22.53 -29.33
N TYR A 502 9.35 -22.68 -29.97
CA TYR A 502 8.23 -21.75 -29.82
C TYR A 502 7.29 -22.24 -28.70
N GLY A 503 6.65 -21.32 -28.01
CA GLY A 503 5.65 -21.66 -27.00
C GLY A 503 4.45 -20.71 -27.05
N ASP A 504 3.28 -21.20 -26.66
CA ASP A 504 2.02 -20.45 -26.66
C ASP A 504 1.82 -19.58 -25.40
N GLY A 505 2.79 -19.48 -24.54
CA GLY A 505 2.73 -18.66 -23.35
C GLY A 505 4.09 -18.18 -22.91
N LEU A 506 4.20 -16.89 -22.70
CA LEU A 506 5.30 -16.28 -21.98
C LEU A 506 4.81 -15.97 -20.59
N ALA A 507 5.36 -16.62 -19.60
CA ALA A 507 5.02 -16.36 -18.23
C ALA A 507 6.27 -16.42 -17.36
N GLY A 508 6.57 -15.32 -16.73
CA GLY A 508 7.67 -15.24 -15.80
C GLY A 508 9.04 -15.55 -16.45
N PRO A 509 9.94 -16.18 -15.72
CA PRO A 509 11.28 -16.51 -16.19
C PRO A 509 11.31 -17.71 -17.16
N ASN A 510 10.17 -18.38 -17.39
CA ASN A 510 10.09 -19.61 -18.17
C ASN A 510 9.97 -19.28 -19.66
N LEU A 511 11.10 -19.12 -20.35
CA LEU A 511 11.14 -18.88 -21.77
C LEU A 511 11.29 -20.19 -22.54
N PRO A 512 10.44 -20.46 -23.57
CA PRO A 512 10.47 -21.73 -24.33
C PRO A 512 11.85 -22.10 -24.90
N GLU A 513 12.53 -21.13 -25.48
CA GLU A 513 13.87 -21.33 -26.07
C GLU A 513 14.93 -21.80 -25.07
N ARG A 514 14.76 -21.54 -23.77
CA ARG A 514 15.67 -22.02 -22.74
C ARG A 514 15.62 -23.53 -22.52
N SER A 515 14.60 -24.21 -23.05
CA SER A 515 14.56 -25.67 -23.05
C SER A 515 15.65 -26.31 -23.93
N LEU A 516 16.42 -25.51 -24.69
CA LEU A 516 17.58 -25.97 -25.48
C LEU A 516 18.92 -25.78 -24.76
N ASP A 517 19.03 -24.95 -23.76
CA ASP A 517 20.29 -24.55 -23.12
C ASP A 517 20.53 -25.20 -21.73
N LYS A 518 19.76 -26.21 -21.36
CA LYS A 518 19.80 -26.90 -20.06
C LYS A 518 19.47 -25.99 -18.85
N SER A 519 18.89 -24.81 -19.08
CA SER A 519 18.42 -23.91 -18.06
C SER A 519 17.25 -24.55 -17.28
N ALA A 520 17.14 -24.24 -15.97
CA ALA A 520 15.98 -24.64 -15.19
C ALA A 520 14.69 -23.90 -15.59
N ALA A 521 14.80 -22.78 -16.30
CA ALA A 521 13.71 -21.89 -16.69
C ALA A 521 13.21 -22.15 -18.13
N GLY A 522 12.99 -23.41 -18.50
CA GLY A 522 12.45 -23.80 -19.81
C GLY A 522 10.93 -23.64 -19.90
N PHE A 523 10.32 -24.23 -20.93
CA PHE A 523 8.89 -24.13 -21.23
C PHE A 523 8.02 -24.75 -20.17
N GLY A 524 6.99 -24.05 -19.71
CA GLY A 524 5.99 -24.61 -18.82
C GLY A 524 5.18 -23.60 -18.01
N GLY A 525 4.28 -24.11 -17.18
CA GLY A 525 3.44 -23.38 -16.23
C GLY A 525 3.96 -23.49 -14.81
N TYR A 526 4.66 -22.48 -14.32
CA TYR A 526 5.15 -22.42 -12.94
C TYR A 526 4.47 -21.25 -12.18
N PRO A 527 4.18 -21.39 -10.90
CA PRO A 527 4.14 -22.61 -10.09
C PRO A 527 2.95 -23.50 -10.42
N LYS A 528 1.97 -22.97 -11.09
CA LYS A 528 0.71 -23.64 -11.45
C LYS A 528 0.41 -23.49 -12.94
N LEU A 529 -0.35 -24.44 -13.44
CA LEU A 529 -0.89 -24.47 -14.80
C LEU A 529 -2.34 -23.98 -14.78
N PHE A 530 -2.67 -22.98 -15.60
CA PHE A 530 -4.03 -22.41 -15.67
C PHE A 530 -4.83 -22.88 -16.88
N ARG A 531 -4.12 -23.42 -17.90
CA ARG A 531 -4.69 -23.99 -19.13
C ARG A 531 -3.69 -24.96 -19.75
N LYS A 532 -4.09 -25.69 -20.79
CA LYS A 532 -3.10 -26.41 -21.59
C LYS A 532 -2.07 -25.44 -22.17
N MET A 533 -0.83 -25.90 -22.32
CA MET A 533 0.27 -25.14 -22.92
C MET A 533 0.93 -25.96 -24.01
N GLU A 534 1.24 -25.32 -25.12
CA GLU A 534 1.84 -25.95 -26.29
C GLU A 534 3.18 -25.32 -26.65
N ALA A 535 4.17 -26.14 -26.91
CA ALA A 535 5.45 -25.73 -27.46
C ALA A 535 5.77 -26.54 -28.73
N VAL A 536 6.41 -25.90 -29.68
CA VAL A 536 6.92 -26.57 -30.88
C VAL A 536 8.42 -26.49 -30.90
N ILE A 537 9.05 -27.64 -30.95
CA ILE A 537 10.48 -27.86 -31.02
C ILE A 537 10.82 -28.07 -32.47
N VAL A 538 11.54 -27.12 -33.09
CA VAL A 538 11.90 -27.13 -34.50
C VAL A 538 13.26 -27.77 -34.66
N LEU A 539 13.36 -28.79 -35.53
CA LEU A 539 14.62 -29.44 -35.88
C LEU A 539 15.45 -28.52 -36.78
N LYS A 540 16.75 -28.57 -36.62
CA LYS A 540 17.68 -27.79 -37.51
C LYS A 540 17.57 -28.26 -38.97
N ASP A 541 17.56 -29.56 -39.17
CA ASP A 541 17.42 -30.20 -40.46
C ASP A 541 16.27 -31.21 -40.41
N PRO A 542 15.51 -31.42 -41.49
CA PRO A 542 14.48 -32.44 -41.59
C PRO A 542 15.05 -33.84 -41.32
N LEU A 543 14.44 -34.59 -40.40
CA LEU A 543 14.84 -35.93 -39.99
C LEU A 543 14.17 -36.98 -40.88
N VAL A 544 14.96 -37.70 -41.63
CA VAL A 544 14.51 -38.87 -42.41
C VAL A 544 14.73 -40.14 -41.56
N LEU A 545 13.69 -40.91 -41.39
CA LEU A 545 13.73 -42.18 -40.71
C LEU A 545 13.65 -43.31 -41.73
N ALA A 546 14.59 -44.28 -41.65
CA ALA A 546 14.51 -45.56 -42.37
C ALA A 546 13.50 -46.50 -41.72
N GLU A 547 13.22 -47.64 -42.39
CA GLU A 547 12.30 -48.65 -41.82
C GLU A 547 12.86 -49.19 -40.51
N GLY A 548 12.03 -49.17 -39.49
CA GLY A 548 12.41 -49.62 -38.09
C GLY A 548 13.11 -48.57 -37.26
N GLU A 549 13.57 -47.41 -37.84
CA GLU A 549 14.09 -46.30 -37.03
C GLU A 549 13.00 -45.54 -36.29
N LYS A 550 13.35 -44.99 -35.15
CA LYS A 550 12.47 -44.20 -34.27
C LYS A 550 13.11 -42.87 -33.89
N VAL A 551 12.32 -41.95 -33.35
CA VAL A 551 12.82 -40.74 -32.65
C VAL A 551 12.89 -41.05 -31.16
N ALA A 552 14.06 -41.16 -30.58
CA ALA A 552 14.25 -41.23 -29.15
C ALA A 552 14.23 -39.79 -28.56
N VAL A 553 13.41 -39.61 -27.51
CA VAL A 553 13.19 -38.33 -26.85
C VAL A 553 13.51 -38.48 -25.38
N ASP A 554 14.36 -37.61 -24.88
CA ASP A 554 14.61 -37.41 -23.47
C ASP A 554 14.12 -36.03 -23.06
N LEU A 555 13.01 -35.96 -22.27
CA LEU A 555 12.49 -34.74 -21.67
C LEU A 555 13.05 -34.63 -20.25
N ILE A 556 13.58 -33.48 -19.90
CA ILE A 556 14.23 -33.25 -18.62
C ILE A 556 13.51 -32.14 -17.88
N SER A 557 13.08 -32.41 -16.66
CA SER A 557 12.55 -31.45 -15.73
C SER A 557 13.55 -31.26 -14.58
N ASN A 558 14.28 -30.15 -14.62
CA ASN A 558 15.22 -29.74 -13.57
C ASN A 558 14.62 -28.64 -12.73
N GLN A 559 14.67 -28.79 -11.42
CA GLN A 559 14.24 -27.73 -10.51
C GLN A 559 15.44 -26.97 -9.98
N PRO A 560 15.33 -25.65 -9.83
CA PRO A 560 16.28 -24.91 -9.01
C PRO A 560 16.28 -25.45 -7.58
N THR A 561 17.42 -25.47 -6.94
CA THR A 561 17.63 -26.09 -5.62
C THR A 561 17.05 -25.32 -4.44
N SER A 562 16.42 -24.19 -4.65
CA SER A 562 15.88 -23.30 -3.62
C SER A 562 14.40 -23.58 -3.36
N GLY A 563 14.13 -24.63 -2.66
CA GLY A 563 12.93 -24.78 -1.81
C GLY A 563 11.54 -24.85 -2.44
N ALA A 564 11.36 -24.48 -3.71
CA ALA A 564 10.06 -24.54 -4.38
C ALA A 564 9.56 -25.97 -4.59
N GLN A 565 8.26 -26.13 -4.77
CA GLN A 565 7.69 -27.43 -5.13
C GLN A 565 8.25 -27.91 -6.47
N SER A 566 8.59 -29.19 -6.53
CA SER A 566 8.96 -29.84 -7.78
C SER A 566 7.83 -29.69 -8.82
N THR A 567 8.17 -29.27 -10.05
CA THR A 567 7.25 -29.12 -11.18
C THR A 567 7.46 -30.20 -12.26
N PRO A 568 7.38 -31.50 -11.92
CA PRO A 568 7.57 -32.59 -12.87
C PRO A 568 6.51 -32.54 -13.96
N LEU A 569 6.84 -33.11 -15.13
CA LEU A 569 5.86 -33.30 -16.20
C LEU A 569 4.86 -34.37 -15.77
N ARG A 570 3.61 -33.99 -15.50
CA ARG A 570 2.59 -34.90 -14.94
C ARG A 570 1.64 -35.46 -15.96
N LYS A 571 1.18 -34.66 -16.90
CA LYS A 571 0.25 -35.03 -17.93
C LYS A 571 0.64 -34.28 -19.20
N PHE A 572 1.06 -34.97 -20.20
CA PHE A 572 1.55 -34.36 -21.42
C PHE A 572 1.33 -35.22 -22.65
N GLN A 573 1.44 -34.65 -23.84
CA GLN A 573 1.31 -35.33 -25.10
C GLN A 573 2.35 -34.82 -26.10
N MET A 574 2.78 -35.67 -27.00
CA MET A 574 3.71 -35.31 -28.06
C MET A 574 3.11 -35.61 -29.42
N HIS A 575 3.37 -34.75 -30.40
CA HIS A 575 3.02 -34.95 -31.80
C HIS A 575 4.23 -34.66 -32.66
N LEU A 576 4.25 -35.24 -33.85
CA LEU A 576 5.25 -35.01 -34.87
C LEU A 576 4.62 -34.33 -36.09
N ILE A 577 5.40 -33.65 -36.90
CA ILE A 577 4.93 -33.07 -38.15
C ILE A 577 6.01 -33.14 -39.23
N SER A 578 5.54 -33.42 -40.45
CA SER A 578 6.34 -33.38 -41.67
C SER A 578 5.96 -32.17 -42.53
N ASN A 579 6.30 -30.96 -42.06
CA ASN A 579 5.98 -29.71 -42.75
C ASN A 579 7.23 -28.84 -42.90
N PRO A 580 7.79 -28.66 -44.07
CA PRO A 580 9.02 -27.87 -44.30
C PRO A 580 8.81 -26.38 -43.97
N GLY A 581 7.57 -25.94 -43.74
CA GLY A 581 7.26 -24.59 -43.26
C GLY A 581 8.00 -24.22 -42.00
N TRP A 582 8.25 -25.17 -41.09
CA TRP A 582 8.93 -24.89 -39.81
C TRP A 582 10.37 -24.47 -40.06
N GLN A 583 11.12 -25.14 -41.03
CA GLN A 583 12.49 -24.69 -41.38
C GLN A 583 12.45 -23.36 -42.14
N ARG A 584 11.41 -23.10 -42.94
CA ARG A 584 11.26 -21.78 -43.59
C ARG A 584 11.04 -20.67 -42.59
N LEU A 585 10.33 -20.94 -41.51
CA LEU A 585 10.15 -19.95 -40.43
C LEU A 585 11.47 -19.54 -39.79
N LEU A 586 12.41 -20.49 -39.59
CA LEU A 586 13.72 -20.22 -39.02
C LEU A 586 14.59 -19.31 -39.88
N VAL A 587 14.42 -19.37 -41.21
CA VAL A 587 15.16 -18.53 -42.20
C VAL A 587 14.32 -17.34 -42.67
N ASP A 588 13.11 -17.19 -42.17
CA ASP A 588 12.26 -16.05 -42.45
C ASP A 588 12.97 -14.74 -42.05
N PRO A 589 13.08 -13.75 -42.97
CA PRO A 589 13.84 -12.54 -42.67
C PRO A 589 13.39 -11.80 -41.40
N GLU A 590 12.10 -11.79 -41.13
CA GLU A 590 11.56 -11.14 -39.94
C GLU A 590 11.91 -11.92 -38.65
N HIS A 591 11.78 -13.25 -38.66
CA HIS A 591 12.18 -14.08 -37.50
C HIS A 591 13.69 -13.92 -37.20
N VAL A 592 14.53 -13.95 -38.25
CA VAL A 592 15.98 -13.75 -38.12
C VAL A 592 16.31 -12.36 -37.58
N ALA A 593 15.65 -11.33 -38.09
CA ALA A 593 15.82 -9.96 -37.61
C ALA A 593 15.42 -9.78 -36.15
N LEU A 594 14.24 -10.30 -35.73
CA LEU A 594 13.78 -10.28 -34.34
C LEU A 594 14.77 -10.97 -33.40
N THR A 595 15.20 -12.19 -33.77
CA THR A 595 16.14 -12.99 -32.97
C THR A 595 17.50 -12.31 -32.84
N LYS A 596 18.02 -11.79 -33.95
CA LYS A 596 19.28 -11.03 -33.95
C LYS A 596 19.21 -9.81 -33.06
N ARG A 597 18.14 -9.03 -33.21
CA ARG A 597 17.95 -7.80 -32.40
C ARG A 597 17.81 -8.10 -30.91
N ILE A 598 17.06 -9.13 -30.51
CA ILE A 598 16.94 -9.59 -29.13
C ILE A 598 18.32 -9.94 -28.54
N ASN A 599 19.14 -10.69 -29.31
CA ASN A 599 20.47 -11.08 -28.87
C ASN A 599 21.42 -9.89 -28.69
N GLU A 600 21.42 -8.94 -29.62
CA GLU A 600 22.20 -7.70 -29.53
C GLU A 600 21.84 -6.90 -28.28
N LEU A 601 20.53 -6.73 -28.01
CA LEU A 601 20.05 -6.01 -26.83
C LEU A 601 20.41 -6.73 -25.53
N ASN A 602 20.24 -8.04 -25.46
CA ASN A 602 20.61 -8.84 -24.28
C ASN A 602 22.14 -8.79 -24.04
N GLN A 603 22.96 -8.82 -25.07
CA GLN A 603 24.43 -8.67 -24.96
C GLN A 603 24.79 -7.27 -24.43
N TYR A 604 24.14 -6.22 -24.94
CA TYR A 604 24.31 -4.87 -24.43
C TYR A 604 23.93 -4.79 -22.93
N LEU A 605 22.74 -5.27 -22.55
CA LEU A 605 22.24 -5.25 -21.18
C LEU A 605 23.10 -6.05 -20.20
N ALA A 606 23.72 -7.15 -20.66
CA ALA A 606 24.66 -7.93 -19.86
C ALA A 606 25.96 -7.16 -19.55
N GLY A 607 26.34 -6.20 -20.40
CA GLY A 607 27.50 -5.33 -20.19
C GLY A 607 27.24 -4.11 -19.31
N VAL A 608 25.97 -3.73 -19.09
CA VAL A 608 25.62 -2.56 -18.27
C VAL A 608 25.68 -2.92 -16.79
N LYS A 609 26.53 -2.22 -16.03
CA LYS A 609 26.60 -2.36 -14.57
C LYS A 609 25.45 -1.63 -13.91
N GLY A 610 24.87 -2.22 -12.88
CA GLY A 610 23.77 -1.60 -12.14
C GLY A 610 23.04 -2.54 -11.19
N THR A 611 22.03 -1.98 -10.52
CA THR A 611 21.15 -2.68 -9.60
C THR A 611 19.86 -3.07 -10.31
N ARG A 612 19.34 -4.25 -10.03
CA ARG A 612 18.04 -4.69 -10.55
C ARG A 612 16.97 -4.62 -9.47
N PHE A 613 15.88 -3.91 -9.72
CA PHE A 613 14.77 -3.75 -8.80
C PHE A 613 13.45 -4.28 -9.39
N PRO A 614 12.51 -4.80 -8.57
CA PRO A 614 11.25 -5.33 -9.07
C PRO A 614 10.33 -4.23 -9.62
N VAL A 615 9.60 -4.55 -10.70
CA VAL A 615 8.64 -3.66 -11.35
C VAL A 615 7.31 -4.38 -11.59
N MET A 616 6.23 -3.61 -11.78
CA MET A 616 5.01 -4.18 -12.36
C MET A 616 5.18 -4.41 -13.85
N GLN A 617 4.55 -5.46 -14.34
CA GLN A 617 4.41 -5.79 -15.74
C GLN A 617 3.18 -6.69 -15.88
N ASP A 618 2.28 -6.35 -16.78
CA ASP A 618 1.14 -7.23 -17.09
C ASP A 618 1.56 -8.31 -18.10
N ARG A 619 0.95 -9.48 -17.95
CA ARG A 619 1.09 -10.57 -18.91
C ARG A 619 0.54 -10.15 -20.27
N PRO A 620 1.11 -10.68 -21.37
CA PRO A 620 0.50 -10.51 -22.68
C PRO A 620 -0.96 -10.99 -22.71
N ALA A 621 -1.78 -10.35 -23.54
CA ALA A 621 -3.22 -10.64 -23.61
C ALA A 621 -3.53 -12.13 -23.83
N GLU A 622 -2.66 -12.84 -24.58
CA GLU A 622 -2.78 -14.26 -24.90
C GLU A 622 -2.51 -15.18 -23.70
N SER A 623 -1.93 -14.65 -22.63
CA SER A 623 -1.53 -15.42 -21.43
C SER A 623 -2.08 -14.85 -20.11
N THR A 624 -3.10 -14.00 -20.19
CA THR A 624 -3.79 -13.48 -19.01
C THR A 624 -4.43 -14.60 -18.19
N ARG A 625 -4.48 -14.41 -16.87
CA ARG A 625 -5.20 -15.31 -15.97
C ARG A 625 -6.67 -14.92 -15.91
N GLU A 626 -7.55 -15.90 -15.98
CA GLU A 626 -8.98 -15.69 -15.80
C GLU A 626 -9.30 -15.42 -14.32
N THR A 627 -9.91 -14.29 -14.03
CA THR A 627 -10.40 -13.97 -12.68
C THR A 627 -11.80 -14.53 -12.49
N ARG A 628 -11.99 -15.25 -11.37
CA ARG A 628 -13.27 -15.84 -11.03
C ARG A 628 -13.73 -15.39 -9.65
N PHE A 629 -15.03 -15.30 -9.51
CA PHE A 629 -15.70 -15.10 -8.23
C PHE A 629 -15.41 -16.26 -7.27
N TRP A 630 -15.03 -15.97 -6.04
CA TRP A 630 -14.80 -16.98 -5.02
C TRP A 630 -16.00 -17.09 -4.09
N ILE A 631 -16.66 -18.26 -4.12
CA ILE A 631 -17.82 -18.50 -3.29
C ILE A 631 -17.41 -18.52 -1.82
N GLY A 632 -17.95 -17.56 -1.03
CA GLY A 632 -17.57 -17.41 0.37
C GLY A 632 -16.10 -16.99 0.59
N GLY A 633 -15.47 -16.35 -0.39
CA GLY A 633 -14.07 -15.91 -0.31
C GLY A 633 -13.04 -17.03 -0.42
N ASN A 634 -13.46 -18.26 -0.73
CA ASN A 634 -12.58 -19.42 -0.82
C ASN A 634 -12.01 -19.56 -2.24
N ALA A 635 -10.71 -19.32 -2.39
CA ALA A 635 -9.98 -19.42 -3.65
C ALA A 635 -10.07 -20.81 -4.32
N MET A 636 -10.40 -21.87 -3.57
CA MET A 636 -10.59 -23.21 -4.08
C MET A 636 -12.03 -23.47 -4.56
N ASN A 637 -12.98 -22.59 -4.22
CA ASN A 637 -14.39 -22.70 -4.61
C ASN A 637 -14.77 -21.56 -5.58
N LYS A 638 -14.47 -21.77 -6.86
CA LYS A 638 -14.60 -20.77 -7.91
C LYS A 638 -15.95 -20.84 -8.60
N GLY A 639 -16.59 -19.70 -8.73
CA GLY A 639 -17.83 -19.48 -9.46
C GLY A 639 -17.61 -18.92 -10.87
N LYS A 640 -18.48 -18.00 -11.27
CA LYS A 640 -18.46 -17.33 -12.58
C LYS A 640 -17.18 -16.54 -12.84
N VAL A 641 -16.88 -16.33 -14.11
CA VAL A 641 -15.82 -15.42 -14.55
C VAL A 641 -16.25 -13.98 -14.26
N ILE A 642 -15.31 -13.19 -13.76
CA ILE A 642 -15.48 -11.76 -13.47
C ILE A 642 -14.45 -11.00 -14.30
N GLY A 643 -14.88 -9.98 -15.03
CA GLY A 643 -13.99 -9.03 -15.70
C GLY A 643 -13.66 -7.83 -14.81
N PRO A 644 -12.75 -6.95 -15.27
CA PRO A 644 -12.30 -5.78 -14.52
C PRO A 644 -13.47 -4.79 -14.28
N GLY A 645 -13.44 -4.13 -13.12
CA GLY A 645 -14.46 -3.15 -12.76
C GLY A 645 -14.20 -2.46 -11.44
N VAL A 646 -14.94 -1.39 -11.20
CA VAL A 646 -14.90 -0.57 -9.99
C VAL A 646 -16.30 -0.41 -9.39
N PRO A 647 -16.44 -0.20 -8.07
CA PRO A 647 -17.74 -0.05 -7.42
C PRO A 647 -18.54 1.11 -8.00
N LYS A 648 -19.79 0.83 -8.40
CA LYS A 648 -20.69 1.81 -9.03
C LYS A 648 -20.91 3.05 -8.17
N ILE A 649 -21.00 2.89 -6.85
CA ILE A 649 -21.20 3.99 -5.90
C ILE A 649 -20.06 5.03 -5.96
N LEU A 650 -18.85 4.61 -6.33
CA LEU A 650 -17.68 5.47 -6.49
C LEU A 650 -17.39 5.86 -7.95
N ASN A 651 -18.22 5.40 -8.88
CA ASN A 651 -18.14 5.75 -10.31
C ASN A 651 -19.47 6.26 -10.88
N PRO A 652 -20.14 7.24 -10.24
CA PRO A 652 -21.41 7.77 -10.74
C PRO A 652 -21.27 8.53 -12.07
N TYR A 653 -20.03 8.88 -12.44
CA TYR A 653 -19.68 9.58 -13.68
C TYR A 653 -19.28 8.62 -14.82
N ASN A 654 -19.37 7.30 -14.59
CA ASN A 654 -19.12 6.23 -15.58
C ASN A 654 -17.77 6.35 -16.30
N ALA A 655 -16.68 6.66 -15.56
CA ALA A 655 -15.33 6.63 -16.12
C ALA A 655 -15.01 5.21 -16.61
N PRO A 656 -14.27 5.06 -17.73
CA PRO A 656 -13.76 3.77 -18.17
C PRO A 656 -12.89 3.11 -17.09
N ALA A 657 -12.98 1.79 -16.95
CA ALA A 657 -12.22 1.02 -15.97
C ALA A 657 -12.05 -0.43 -16.47
N SER A 658 -11.64 -0.60 -17.74
CA SER A 658 -11.49 -1.91 -18.38
C SER A 658 -10.09 -2.52 -18.23
N ASN A 659 -9.13 -1.76 -17.73
CA ASN A 659 -7.75 -2.18 -17.51
C ASN A 659 -7.12 -1.38 -16.36
N ARG A 660 -5.91 -1.75 -15.93
CA ARG A 660 -5.21 -1.13 -14.78
C ARG A 660 -4.89 0.35 -15.00
N ARG A 661 -4.60 0.79 -16.24
CA ARG A 661 -4.39 2.20 -16.58
C ARG A 661 -5.68 3.01 -16.40
N GLU A 662 -6.78 2.54 -16.95
CA GLU A 662 -8.09 3.21 -16.79
C GLU A 662 -8.58 3.20 -15.34
N MET A 663 -8.30 2.11 -14.59
CA MET A 663 -8.56 2.07 -13.15
C MET A 663 -7.78 3.16 -12.40
N ALA A 664 -6.51 3.40 -12.74
CA ALA A 664 -5.72 4.46 -12.15
C ALA A 664 -6.26 5.86 -12.52
N GLU A 665 -6.74 6.04 -13.75
CA GLU A 665 -7.41 7.27 -14.20
C GLU A 665 -8.74 7.50 -13.47
N TRP A 666 -9.56 6.45 -13.30
CA TRP A 666 -10.77 6.50 -12.48
C TRP A 666 -10.46 6.89 -11.03
N MET A 667 -9.46 6.26 -10.42
CA MET A 667 -9.12 6.52 -9.02
C MET A 667 -8.68 7.96 -8.78
N THR A 668 -7.96 8.55 -9.74
CA THR A 668 -7.47 9.93 -9.68
C THR A 668 -8.41 10.96 -10.32
N HIS A 669 -9.62 10.54 -10.70
CA HIS A 669 -10.58 11.41 -11.38
C HIS A 669 -11.03 12.57 -10.47
N PRO A 670 -11.17 13.81 -10.97
CA PRO A 670 -11.58 14.97 -10.16
C PRO A 670 -12.94 14.82 -9.45
N GLN A 671 -13.82 14.00 -9.99
CA GLN A 671 -15.14 13.71 -9.39
C GLN A 671 -15.11 12.55 -8.39
N ASN A 672 -13.97 11.86 -8.21
CA ASN A 672 -13.85 10.84 -7.16
C ASN A 672 -13.98 11.52 -5.80
N SER A 673 -15.01 11.14 -5.05
CA SER A 673 -15.40 11.81 -3.81
C SER A 673 -14.42 11.63 -2.66
N LEU A 674 -13.61 10.59 -2.69
CA LEU A 674 -12.70 10.19 -1.61
C LEU A 674 -11.25 10.60 -1.87
N PHE A 675 -10.78 10.54 -3.09
CA PHE A 675 -9.37 10.65 -3.43
C PHE A 675 -8.68 11.92 -2.85
N SER A 676 -9.26 13.10 -3.08
CA SER A 676 -8.73 14.35 -2.52
C SER A 676 -8.91 14.43 -1.00
N ARG A 677 -10.07 14.00 -0.48
CA ARG A 677 -10.36 14.05 0.96
C ARG A 677 -9.40 13.18 1.77
N VAL A 678 -9.09 11.97 1.30
CA VAL A 678 -8.20 11.03 2.00
C VAL A 678 -6.79 11.58 2.10
N PHE A 679 -6.25 12.13 1.02
CA PHE A 679 -4.91 12.73 1.06
C PHE A 679 -4.85 13.97 1.92
N VAL A 680 -5.79 14.89 1.76
CA VAL A 680 -5.89 16.11 2.57
C VAL A 680 -5.99 15.80 4.05
N ASN A 681 -6.84 14.84 4.42
CA ASN A 681 -6.99 14.42 5.82
C ASN A 681 -5.71 13.81 6.40
N ARG A 682 -4.93 13.11 5.57
CA ARG A 682 -3.63 12.56 5.98
C ARG A 682 -2.59 13.66 6.19
N VAL A 683 -2.49 14.63 5.27
CA VAL A 683 -1.62 15.81 5.45
C VAL A 683 -2.04 16.58 6.70
N PHE A 684 -3.34 16.73 6.92
CA PHE A 684 -3.88 17.39 8.11
C PHE A 684 -3.49 16.63 9.40
N PHE A 685 -3.58 15.31 9.41
CA PHE A 685 -3.14 14.49 10.55
C PHE A 685 -1.66 14.69 10.87
N GLU A 686 -0.79 14.70 9.85
CA GLU A 686 0.66 14.90 10.03
C GLU A 686 1.00 16.25 10.67
N LEU A 687 0.25 17.29 10.35
CA LEU A 687 0.47 18.64 10.84
C LEU A 687 -0.21 18.91 12.20
N PHE A 688 -1.44 18.43 12.39
CA PHE A 688 -2.26 18.74 13.57
C PHE A 688 -2.35 17.61 14.59
N GLY A 689 -1.85 16.40 14.26
CA GLY A 689 -1.85 15.24 15.16
C GLY A 689 -3.18 14.48 15.22
N ASN A 690 -4.24 15.01 14.65
CA ASN A 690 -5.53 14.35 14.47
C ASN A 690 -6.04 14.64 13.06
N GLY A 691 -6.63 13.64 12.41
CA GLY A 691 -7.37 13.87 11.17
C GLY A 691 -8.69 14.56 11.44
N ILE A 692 -9.21 15.31 10.46
CA ILE A 692 -10.59 15.81 10.48
C ILE A 692 -11.55 14.61 10.52
N VAL A 693 -11.22 13.54 9.79
CA VAL A 693 -11.73 12.18 10.01
C VAL A 693 -10.67 11.42 10.79
N GLN A 694 -10.97 11.03 12.03
CA GLN A 694 -10.00 10.41 12.92
C GLN A 694 -9.61 8.98 12.48
N THR A 695 -10.48 8.28 11.78
CA THR A 695 -10.24 6.95 11.17
C THR A 695 -9.62 7.12 9.79
N LEU A 696 -8.28 7.31 9.71
CA LEU A 696 -7.60 7.65 8.46
C LEU A 696 -7.73 6.60 7.34
N GLY A 697 -7.98 5.35 7.70
CA GLY A 697 -8.17 4.23 6.76
C GLY A 697 -9.63 3.86 6.52
N ASP A 698 -10.61 4.56 7.18
CA ASP A 698 -12.03 4.27 7.03
C ASP A 698 -12.87 5.56 7.07
N PHE A 699 -13.30 5.99 5.89
CA PHE A 699 -14.21 7.12 5.66
C PHE A 699 -15.66 6.66 5.48
N GLY A 700 -15.88 5.34 5.48
CA GLY A 700 -17.19 4.73 5.30
C GLY A 700 -18.08 4.84 6.55
N THR A 701 -19.16 4.09 6.51
CA THR A 701 -20.21 4.09 7.56
C THR A 701 -19.70 3.61 8.91
N THR A 702 -18.63 2.77 8.94
CA THR A 702 -17.99 2.29 10.18
C THR A 702 -16.94 3.25 10.72
N GLY A 703 -16.46 4.15 9.88
CA GLY A 703 -15.53 5.20 10.25
C GLY A 703 -16.19 6.32 11.08
N LEU A 704 -15.36 7.13 11.71
CA LEU A 704 -15.83 8.29 12.47
C LEU A 704 -16.24 9.42 11.52
N LYS A 705 -17.30 10.13 11.85
CA LYS A 705 -17.72 11.31 11.10
C LYS A 705 -16.67 12.42 11.17
N PRO A 706 -16.54 13.23 10.13
CA PRO A 706 -15.65 14.40 10.18
C PRO A 706 -16.02 15.33 11.33
N THR A 707 -15.02 15.77 12.10
CA THR A 707 -15.21 16.77 13.17
C THR A 707 -15.59 18.14 12.62
N ASN A 708 -15.20 18.40 11.37
CA ASN A 708 -15.54 19.60 10.59
C ASN A 708 -15.60 19.25 9.09
N GLN A 709 -16.74 18.75 8.63
CA GLN A 709 -16.91 18.37 7.22
C GLN A 709 -16.73 19.55 6.25
N PRO A 710 -17.26 20.76 6.51
CA PRO A 710 -17.03 21.91 5.63
C PRO A 710 -15.54 22.24 5.44
N LEU A 711 -14.73 22.09 6.49
CA LEU A 711 -13.28 22.29 6.41
C LEU A 711 -12.63 21.21 5.53
N LEU A 712 -13.00 19.95 5.72
CA LEU A 712 -12.50 18.84 4.91
C LEU A 712 -12.81 19.03 3.43
N ASP A 713 -14.04 19.42 3.13
CA ASP A 713 -14.53 19.63 1.77
C ASP A 713 -13.86 20.86 1.12
N TYR A 714 -13.72 21.96 1.88
CA TYR A 714 -12.95 23.13 1.43
C TYR A 714 -11.52 22.73 1.03
N LEU A 715 -10.79 22.07 1.93
CA LEU A 715 -9.41 21.69 1.68
C LEU A 715 -9.27 20.71 0.51
N ALA A 716 -10.21 19.76 0.37
CA ALA A 716 -10.23 18.80 -0.72
C ALA A 716 -10.45 19.46 -2.08
N VAL A 717 -11.38 20.43 -2.16
CA VAL A 717 -11.65 21.20 -3.38
C VAL A 717 -10.49 22.16 -3.67
N ALA A 718 -9.96 22.86 -2.66
CA ALA A 718 -8.81 23.74 -2.83
C ALA A 718 -7.57 22.98 -3.32
N PHE A 719 -7.31 21.77 -2.78
CA PHE A 719 -6.21 20.93 -3.21
C PHE A 719 -6.33 20.54 -4.69
N ARG A 720 -7.55 20.20 -5.13
CA ARG A 720 -7.85 19.84 -6.51
C ARG A 720 -7.76 21.05 -7.46
N ASP A 721 -8.47 22.13 -7.15
CA ASP A 721 -8.77 23.23 -8.07
C ASP A 721 -7.81 24.42 -7.90
N ASP A 722 -7.57 24.87 -6.65
CA ASP A 722 -6.76 26.06 -6.38
C ASP A 722 -5.25 25.73 -6.36
N PHE A 723 -4.88 24.53 -5.89
CA PHE A 723 -3.49 24.10 -5.71
C PHE A 723 -3.01 23.11 -6.78
N ALA A 724 -3.84 22.80 -7.79
CA ALA A 724 -3.49 21.92 -8.91
C ALA A 724 -2.88 20.56 -8.44
N TRP A 725 -3.42 19.98 -7.37
CA TRP A 725 -2.97 18.74 -6.75
C TRP A 725 -1.54 18.78 -6.19
N LYS A 726 -0.98 19.93 -5.91
CA LYS A 726 0.39 20.11 -5.43
C LYS A 726 0.47 20.07 -3.91
N PRO A 727 1.18 19.09 -3.31
CA PRO A 727 1.28 18.91 -1.86
C PRO A 727 1.87 20.13 -1.13
N LYS A 728 2.89 20.78 -1.71
CA LYS A 728 3.54 21.95 -1.07
C LYS A 728 2.58 23.11 -0.88
N ALA A 729 1.71 23.37 -1.85
CA ALA A 729 0.72 24.45 -1.74
C ALA A 729 -0.30 24.16 -0.63
N LEU A 730 -0.77 22.91 -0.52
CA LEU A 730 -1.67 22.48 0.56
C LEU A 730 -1.02 22.63 1.95
N ILE A 731 0.23 22.22 2.08
CA ILE A 731 0.99 22.33 3.33
C ILE A 731 1.22 23.81 3.68
N LYS A 732 1.56 24.65 2.69
CA LYS A 732 1.73 26.10 2.87
C LYS A 732 0.44 26.76 3.39
N GLU A 733 -0.72 26.42 2.81
CA GLU A 733 -2.03 26.90 3.29
C GLU A 733 -2.22 26.60 4.79
N MET A 734 -1.91 25.35 5.20
CA MET A 734 -2.10 24.91 6.57
C MET A 734 -1.10 25.56 7.54
N VAL A 735 0.22 25.53 7.26
CA VAL A 735 1.24 26.00 8.21
C VAL A 735 1.24 27.53 8.42
N LEU A 736 0.71 28.30 7.46
CA LEU A 736 0.54 29.76 7.55
C LEU A 736 -0.81 30.18 8.15
N SER A 737 -1.74 29.23 8.37
CA SER A 737 -3.06 29.52 8.95
C SER A 737 -2.95 30.04 10.38
N ALA A 738 -3.90 30.87 10.80
CA ALA A 738 -4.05 31.28 12.19
C ALA A 738 -4.26 30.05 13.11
N THR A 739 -4.97 29.06 12.62
CA THR A 739 -5.21 27.76 13.29
C THR A 739 -3.91 27.05 13.66
N TYR A 740 -2.95 26.94 12.73
CA TYR A 740 -1.66 26.28 13.01
C TYR A 740 -0.74 27.16 13.86
N ARG A 741 -0.87 28.47 13.78
CA ARG A 741 -0.03 29.44 14.52
C ARG A 741 -0.43 29.62 15.97
N GLN A 742 -1.53 29.02 16.44
CA GLN A 742 -1.95 29.07 17.86
C GLN A 742 -0.91 28.45 18.80
N ASP A 743 -0.85 28.95 20.03
CA ASP A 743 -0.17 28.30 21.14
C ASP A 743 -0.87 26.96 21.48
N HIS A 744 -0.10 25.98 21.92
CA HIS A 744 -0.60 24.67 22.33
C HIS A 744 -1.16 24.62 23.76
N LYS A 745 -0.95 25.67 24.56
CA LYS A 745 -1.43 25.75 25.93
C LYS A 745 -2.96 25.75 25.96
N ALA A 746 -3.51 24.96 26.85
CA ALA A 746 -4.96 24.90 27.11
C ALA A 746 -5.28 25.43 28.50
N SER A 747 -6.38 26.20 28.62
CA SER A 747 -6.97 26.41 29.95
C SER A 747 -7.52 25.09 30.50
N PRO A 748 -7.70 24.96 31.85
CA PRO A 748 -8.28 23.74 32.41
C PRO A 748 -9.67 23.43 31.84
N GLU A 749 -10.46 24.45 31.54
CA GLU A 749 -11.79 24.32 30.93
C GLU A 749 -11.72 23.77 29.50
N LEU A 750 -10.84 24.34 28.67
CA LEU A 750 -10.61 23.88 27.31
C LEU A 750 -10.06 22.45 27.27
N ALA A 751 -9.13 22.12 28.18
CA ALA A 751 -8.58 20.78 28.28
C ALA A 751 -9.65 19.73 28.67
N LYS A 752 -10.65 20.13 29.46
CA LYS A 752 -11.79 19.29 29.80
C LYS A 752 -12.82 19.16 28.68
N GLN A 753 -13.08 20.25 27.94
CA GLN A 753 -14.11 20.29 26.91
C GLN A 753 -13.63 19.62 25.62
N ASP A 754 -12.37 19.85 25.22
CA ASP A 754 -11.75 19.26 24.03
C ASP A 754 -10.34 18.72 24.33
N PRO A 755 -10.25 17.60 25.07
CA PRO A 755 -8.97 17.04 25.50
C PRO A 755 -8.04 16.66 24.33
N LYS A 756 -8.61 16.19 23.22
CA LYS A 756 -7.87 15.76 22.03
C LYS A 756 -7.63 16.88 21.02
N ASN A 757 -8.08 18.10 21.28
CA ASN A 757 -8.01 19.23 20.34
C ASN A 757 -8.65 18.94 18.97
N LEU A 758 -9.79 18.28 18.97
CA LEU A 758 -10.53 17.94 17.74
C LEU A 758 -11.21 19.14 17.10
N LEU A 759 -11.51 20.16 17.91
CA LEU A 759 -12.14 21.41 17.48
C LEU A 759 -11.12 22.47 17.06
N LEU A 760 -9.81 22.23 17.29
CA LEU A 760 -8.71 23.11 16.89
C LEU A 760 -8.71 24.46 17.63
N ALA A 761 -9.14 24.49 18.88
CA ALA A 761 -9.14 25.68 19.71
C ALA A 761 -7.74 26.07 20.21
N ARG A 762 -6.72 25.25 19.98
CA ARG A 762 -5.31 25.49 20.29
C ARG A 762 -4.40 24.91 19.22
N GLY A 763 -3.14 25.30 19.23
CA GLY A 763 -2.11 24.76 18.34
C GLY A 763 -1.82 23.28 18.63
N PRO A 764 -1.31 22.52 17.64
CA PRO A 764 -0.95 21.13 17.84
C PRO A 764 0.27 20.97 18.76
N ARG A 765 0.26 19.90 19.58
CA ARG A 765 1.42 19.42 20.32
C ARG A 765 1.44 17.91 20.24
N THR A 766 2.39 17.37 19.49
CA THR A 766 2.49 15.94 19.26
C THR A 766 3.91 15.47 19.49
N ARG A 767 4.06 14.19 19.90
CA ARG A 767 5.36 13.55 19.99
C ARG A 767 5.95 13.37 18.58
N LEU A 768 7.26 13.50 18.45
CA LEU A 768 7.99 13.26 17.22
C LEU A 768 7.86 11.78 16.80
N SER A 769 7.90 11.52 15.49
CA SER A 769 7.97 10.15 14.97
C SER A 769 9.32 9.52 15.33
N ALA A 770 9.41 8.19 15.25
CA ALA A 770 10.63 7.44 15.52
C ALA A 770 11.83 7.97 14.71
N GLU A 771 11.60 8.25 13.43
CA GLU A 771 12.61 8.82 12.54
C GLU A 771 13.04 10.22 13.00
N MET A 772 12.09 11.07 13.37
CA MET A 772 12.41 12.44 13.83
C MET A 772 13.14 12.47 15.15
N VAL A 773 12.84 11.56 16.09
CA VAL A 773 13.57 11.46 17.38
C VAL A 773 15.05 11.20 17.12
N ARG A 774 15.37 10.24 16.25
CA ARG A 774 16.76 9.94 15.88
C ARG A 774 17.40 11.07 15.08
N ASP A 775 16.69 11.57 14.07
CA ASP A 775 17.23 12.60 13.16
C ASP A 775 17.49 13.93 13.90
N GLN A 776 16.62 14.30 14.84
CA GLN A 776 16.85 15.46 15.70
C GLN A 776 18.09 15.28 16.58
N ALA A 777 18.26 14.13 17.22
CA ALA A 777 19.44 13.85 18.06
C ALA A 777 20.75 13.92 17.23
N LEU A 778 20.73 13.40 16.00
CA LEU A 778 21.85 13.53 15.05
C LEU A 778 22.09 14.99 14.63
N ALA A 779 21.04 15.75 14.34
CA ALA A 779 21.16 17.12 13.87
C ALA A 779 21.72 18.05 14.96
N VAL A 780 21.16 18.00 16.19
CA VAL A 780 21.59 18.89 17.27
C VAL A 780 22.99 18.53 17.79
N SER A 781 23.35 17.26 17.77
CA SER A 781 24.72 16.80 18.07
C SER A 781 25.74 17.15 16.99
N GLY A 782 25.28 17.44 15.74
CA GLY A 782 26.14 17.75 14.60
C GLY A 782 26.73 16.53 13.90
N LEU A 783 26.22 15.33 14.21
CA LEU A 783 26.65 14.07 13.57
C LEU A 783 25.89 13.77 12.28
N LEU A 784 24.76 14.43 12.03
CA LEU A 784 23.91 14.14 10.88
C LEU A 784 24.69 14.22 9.57
N ALA A 785 24.79 13.10 8.86
CA ALA A 785 25.45 13.03 7.56
C ALA A 785 24.56 13.63 6.46
N ASN A 786 25.14 14.51 5.68
CA ASN A 786 24.50 15.16 4.55
C ASN A 786 24.70 14.33 3.25
N ARG A 787 24.08 13.16 3.20
CA ARG A 787 24.15 12.24 2.05
C ARG A 787 22.76 11.78 1.69
N ASP A 788 22.34 12.09 0.47
CA ASP A 788 20.99 11.81 -0.02
C ASP A 788 20.99 10.56 -0.92
N GLY A 789 19.89 9.80 -0.89
CA GLY A 789 19.61 8.68 -1.79
C GLY A 789 20.56 7.48 -1.66
N GLY A 790 20.38 6.52 -2.57
CA GLY A 790 21.17 5.29 -2.66
C GLY A 790 20.77 4.20 -1.67
N PRO A 791 21.50 3.07 -1.62
CA PRO A 791 21.17 1.90 -0.80
C PRO A 791 20.95 2.22 0.68
N SER A 792 20.09 1.42 1.32
CA SER A 792 19.85 1.51 2.77
C SER A 792 21.10 1.13 3.57
N VAL A 793 21.25 1.73 4.75
CA VAL A 793 22.41 1.54 5.63
C VAL A 793 22.01 0.89 6.95
N MET A 794 22.96 0.25 7.62
CA MET A 794 22.76 -0.40 8.92
C MET A 794 23.47 0.41 10.02
N PRO A 795 22.78 1.35 10.69
CA PRO A 795 23.39 2.07 11.82
C PRO A 795 23.79 1.14 12.95
N PRO A 796 24.70 1.54 13.87
CA PRO A 796 25.00 0.77 15.05
C PRO A 796 23.76 0.48 15.89
N GLN A 797 23.69 -0.72 16.45
CA GLN A 797 22.62 -1.15 17.38
C GLN A 797 23.21 -1.96 18.53
N PRO A 798 22.49 -2.18 19.63
CA PRO A 798 22.94 -2.99 20.74
C PRO A 798 23.38 -4.39 20.31
N PRO A 799 24.45 -4.97 20.91
CA PRO A 799 24.90 -6.32 20.58
C PRO A 799 23.82 -7.37 20.79
N GLY A 800 23.77 -8.38 19.92
CA GLY A 800 22.85 -9.52 20.02
C GLY A 800 21.43 -9.24 19.48
N VAL A 801 21.14 -8.05 19.01
CA VAL A 801 19.86 -7.71 18.37
C VAL A 801 19.96 -7.89 16.86
N GLY A 802 18.88 -8.40 16.22
CA GLY A 802 18.79 -8.51 14.77
C GLY A 802 19.45 -9.73 14.15
N ALA A 803 19.91 -10.71 14.94
CA ALA A 803 20.47 -11.97 14.45
C ALA A 803 19.38 -13.04 14.32
N TYR A 804 18.42 -12.87 13.40
CA TYR A 804 17.38 -13.86 13.12
C TYR A 804 17.57 -14.48 11.74
N GLY A 805 17.36 -15.80 11.62
CA GLY A 805 17.38 -16.51 10.33
C GLY A 805 18.73 -16.47 9.59
N GLY A 806 19.86 -16.37 10.30
CA GLY A 806 21.19 -16.26 9.69
C GLY A 806 21.57 -14.87 9.18
N PHE A 807 20.68 -13.87 9.29
CA PHE A 807 20.97 -12.50 8.94
C PHE A 807 21.92 -11.87 9.94
N LYS A 808 23.01 -11.26 9.46
CA LYS A 808 23.98 -10.55 10.27
C LYS A 808 23.84 -9.04 10.05
N TRP A 809 23.48 -8.30 11.11
CA TRP A 809 23.52 -6.85 11.09
C TRP A 809 24.97 -6.38 11.17
N THR A 810 25.52 -5.88 10.07
CA THR A 810 26.86 -5.32 10.01
C THR A 810 26.77 -3.82 10.05
N ALA A 811 27.19 -3.23 11.20
CA ALA A 811 27.10 -1.79 11.35
C ALA A 811 27.91 -1.05 10.29
N ALA A 812 27.30 -0.04 9.67
CA ALA A 812 27.96 0.84 8.73
C ALA A 812 29.13 1.59 9.39
N GLU A 813 30.13 1.95 8.60
CA GLU A 813 31.29 2.74 9.03
C GLU A 813 31.22 4.16 8.45
N GLY A 814 32.04 5.07 9.00
CA GLY A 814 32.14 6.44 8.54
C GLY A 814 30.81 7.20 8.55
N PRO A 815 30.54 8.09 7.58
CA PRO A 815 29.36 8.94 7.55
C PRO A 815 28.03 8.16 7.45
N ASP A 816 28.03 6.96 6.89
CA ASP A 816 26.82 6.16 6.70
C ASP A 816 26.16 5.72 8.02
N ARG A 817 26.94 5.72 9.14
CA ARG A 817 26.41 5.50 10.49
C ARG A 817 25.38 6.56 10.91
N PHE A 818 25.51 7.77 10.37
CA PHE A 818 24.81 8.97 10.80
C PHE A 818 23.84 9.51 9.75
N ARG A 819 23.49 8.71 8.76
CA ARG A 819 22.45 9.08 7.78
C ARG A 819 21.09 9.20 8.47
N ARG A 820 20.19 9.96 7.86
CA ARG A 820 18.81 10.07 8.34
C ARG A 820 18.14 8.71 8.50
N ALA A 821 17.26 8.64 9.46
CA ALA A 821 16.55 7.42 9.86
C ALA A 821 15.81 6.73 8.70
N LEU A 822 15.28 7.50 7.73
CA LEU A 822 14.60 6.92 6.58
C LEU A 822 15.52 6.07 5.67
N TYR A 823 16.83 6.21 5.77
CA TYR A 823 17.81 5.38 5.05
C TYR A 823 18.24 4.14 5.82
N THR A 824 17.74 3.93 7.03
CA THR A 824 18.02 2.72 7.82
C THR A 824 17.42 1.50 7.14
N TYR A 825 18.22 0.45 6.98
CA TYR A 825 17.79 -0.83 6.44
C TYR A 825 16.58 -1.38 7.20
N TRP A 826 15.50 -1.61 6.47
CA TRP A 826 14.25 -2.09 7.04
C TRP A 826 14.05 -3.59 6.77
N LYS A 827 14.42 -4.44 7.74
CA LYS A 827 14.14 -5.86 7.72
C LYS A 827 12.82 -6.14 8.43
N ARG A 828 11.84 -6.73 7.75
CA ARG A 828 10.48 -6.92 8.30
C ARG A 828 10.49 -7.78 9.56
N THR A 829 11.23 -8.90 9.55
CA THR A 829 11.29 -9.82 10.70
C THR A 829 12.12 -9.27 11.87
N SER A 830 12.96 -8.26 11.65
CA SER A 830 13.82 -7.67 12.67
C SER A 830 14.13 -6.20 12.36
N PRO A 831 13.12 -5.31 12.44
CA PRO A 831 13.33 -3.88 12.24
C PRO A 831 14.27 -3.26 13.29
N TYR A 832 14.83 -2.09 12.98
CA TYR A 832 15.76 -1.39 13.85
C TYR A 832 15.11 -1.07 15.22
N PRO A 833 15.69 -1.52 16.34
CA PRO A 833 15.01 -1.57 17.65
C PRO A 833 14.51 -0.23 18.16
N SER A 834 15.32 0.84 18.04
CA SER A 834 14.92 2.15 18.56
C SER A 834 13.71 2.71 17.82
N MET A 835 13.57 2.38 16.53
CA MET A 835 12.40 2.82 15.76
C MET A 835 11.11 2.11 16.20
N LEU A 836 11.17 0.79 16.45
CA LEU A 836 10.03 0.04 16.99
C LEU A 836 9.63 0.57 18.37
N THR A 837 10.59 0.88 19.23
CA THR A 837 10.33 1.43 20.56
C THR A 837 9.59 2.78 20.49
N PHE A 838 9.81 3.57 19.44
CA PHE A 838 9.11 4.82 19.17
C PHE A 838 7.95 4.66 18.16
N ASP A 839 7.32 3.49 18.12
CA ASP A 839 6.07 3.19 17.41
C ASP A 839 6.16 3.26 15.87
N ALA A 840 7.34 3.02 15.28
CA ALA A 840 7.40 2.77 13.84
C ALA A 840 6.71 1.43 13.53
N PRO A 841 5.87 1.33 12.48
CA PRO A 841 5.18 0.10 12.13
C PRO A 841 6.13 -0.94 11.55
N MET A 842 5.81 -2.22 11.68
CA MET A 842 6.59 -3.30 11.06
C MET A 842 6.54 -3.29 9.53
N ARG A 843 5.57 -2.59 8.95
CA ARG A 843 5.33 -2.50 7.50
C ARG A 843 4.98 -3.85 6.85
N ASP A 844 4.37 -4.75 7.61
CA ASP A 844 3.83 -6.02 7.08
C ASP A 844 2.57 -5.81 6.24
N ALA A 845 1.83 -4.75 6.54
CA ALA A 845 0.64 -4.31 5.83
C ALA A 845 0.61 -2.78 5.72
N CYS A 846 -0.26 -2.26 4.87
CA CYS A 846 -0.51 -0.83 4.75
C CYS A 846 -0.91 -0.24 6.12
N THR A 847 -0.10 0.68 6.63
CA THR A 847 -0.34 1.37 7.90
C THR A 847 -0.79 2.80 7.62
N THR A 848 -2.07 3.06 7.82
CA THR A 848 -2.67 4.38 7.56
C THR A 848 -2.45 5.36 8.71
N GLN A 849 -2.19 4.86 9.92
CA GLN A 849 -2.00 5.65 11.13
C GLN A 849 -1.10 4.91 12.12
N ARG A 850 -0.09 5.59 12.65
CA ARG A 850 0.70 5.11 13.78
C ARG A 850 -0.02 5.42 15.09
N ILE A 851 0.03 4.48 16.03
CA ILE A 851 -0.49 4.69 17.39
C ILE A 851 0.67 5.14 18.28
N ALA A 852 0.68 6.41 18.63
CA ALA A 852 1.71 6.94 19.52
C ALA A 852 1.50 6.45 20.96
N THR A 853 2.50 5.78 21.52
CA THR A 853 2.55 5.30 22.90
C THR A 853 3.51 6.14 23.75
N ASN A 854 3.38 6.08 25.06
CA ASN A 854 4.35 6.64 25.99
C ASN A 854 4.74 5.54 26.97
N THR A 855 5.89 4.92 26.74
CA THR A 855 6.35 3.77 27.53
C THR A 855 7.69 4.05 28.19
N PRO A 856 8.01 3.43 29.35
CA PRO A 856 9.32 3.53 29.98
C PRO A 856 10.47 3.03 29.13
N LEU A 857 10.21 2.22 28.12
CA LEU A 857 11.23 1.72 27.19
C LEU A 857 11.80 2.83 26.29
N GLN A 858 11.02 3.86 26.00
CA GLN A 858 11.47 4.97 25.15
C GLN A 858 12.64 5.75 25.77
N PRO A 859 12.54 6.30 26.99
CA PRO A 859 13.67 6.91 27.65
C PRO A 859 14.80 5.89 27.96
N LEU A 860 14.49 4.63 28.24
CA LEU A 860 15.50 3.60 28.45
C LEU A 860 16.39 3.43 27.20
N VAL A 861 15.80 3.41 26.00
CA VAL A 861 16.56 3.34 24.73
C VAL A 861 17.41 4.59 24.53
N THR A 862 16.82 5.77 24.61
CA THR A 862 17.55 7.02 24.33
C THR A 862 18.65 7.35 25.37
N LEU A 863 18.56 6.77 26.57
CA LEU A 863 19.58 6.91 27.60
C LEU A 863 20.70 5.84 27.56
N ASN A 864 20.45 4.67 26.92
CA ASN A 864 21.37 3.53 27.02
C ASN A 864 21.83 2.96 25.67
N ASP A 865 21.14 3.25 24.58
CA ASP A 865 21.55 2.76 23.26
C ASP A 865 22.88 3.40 22.85
N PRO A 866 23.90 2.61 22.41
CA PRO A 866 25.19 3.12 22.01
C PRO A 866 25.15 4.25 20.99
N ALA A 867 24.20 4.23 20.07
CA ALA A 867 24.03 5.29 19.07
C ALA A 867 23.61 6.62 19.73
N TYR A 868 22.67 6.59 20.68
CA TYR A 868 22.23 7.80 21.38
C TYR A 868 23.30 8.33 22.37
N LEU A 869 24.08 7.45 23.00
CA LEU A 869 25.21 7.85 23.81
C LEU A 869 26.31 8.55 22.98
N GLU A 870 26.56 8.08 21.76
CA GLU A 870 27.47 8.75 20.81
C GLU A 870 26.94 10.15 20.43
N MET A 871 25.65 10.32 20.21
CA MET A 871 25.01 11.62 19.95
C MET A 871 25.11 12.53 21.18
N ALA A 872 24.87 12.03 22.39
CA ALA A 872 25.00 12.79 23.62
C ALA A 872 26.46 13.25 23.86
N ARG A 873 27.44 12.40 23.58
CA ARG A 873 28.86 12.75 23.63
C ARG A 873 29.21 13.89 22.67
N SER A 874 28.74 13.79 21.44
CA SER A 874 28.98 14.83 20.43
C SER A 874 28.29 16.16 20.81
N LEU A 875 27.06 16.10 21.35
CA LEU A 875 26.34 17.29 21.83
C LEU A 875 27.11 17.92 23.00
N ALA A 876 27.59 17.13 23.97
CA ALA A 876 28.43 17.63 25.07
C ALA A 876 29.68 18.35 24.56
N GLN A 877 30.38 17.82 23.55
CA GLN A 877 31.50 18.47 22.89
C GLN A 877 31.15 19.81 22.23
N LYS A 878 29.94 19.94 21.68
CA LYS A 878 29.44 21.23 21.17
C LYS A 878 29.15 22.20 22.29
N MET A 879 28.55 21.73 23.40
CA MET A 879 28.30 22.54 24.61
C MET A 879 29.61 23.10 25.20
N GLU A 880 30.69 22.29 25.22
CA GLU A 880 32.00 22.71 25.67
C GLU A 880 32.61 23.85 24.84
N LYS A 881 32.26 23.96 23.57
CA LYS A 881 32.71 25.02 22.64
C LYS A 881 31.84 26.27 22.66
N ALA A 882 30.77 26.28 23.47
CA ALA A 882 29.86 27.42 23.52
C ALA A 882 30.57 28.66 24.10
N PRO A 883 30.22 29.87 23.61
CA PRO A 883 30.73 31.09 24.20
C PRO A 883 30.22 31.24 25.65
N GLY A 884 31.11 31.50 26.57
CA GLY A 884 30.85 31.60 28.00
C GLY A 884 31.80 30.71 28.83
N ALA A 885 32.21 31.16 29.99
CA ALA A 885 33.27 30.49 30.77
C ALA A 885 32.75 29.43 31.74
N GLY A 886 31.44 29.39 32.02
CA GLY A 886 30.87 28.59 33.09
C GLY A 886 30.02 27.38 32.61
N PRO A 887 29.89 26.36 33.45
CA PRO A 887 29.04 25.21 33.11
C PRO A 887 27.57 25.55 32.82
N ARG A 888 27.04 26.56 33.51
CA ARG A 888 25.66 27.02 33.39
C ARG A 888 25.36 27.53 31.96
N GLU A 889 26.27 28.33 31.38
CA GLU A 889 26.15 28.85 30.00
C GLU A 889 26.25 27.72 28.98
N LYS A 890 27.13 26.74 29.20
CA LYS A 890 27.25 25.56 28.35
C LYS A 890 26.00 24.70 28.36
N ILE A 891 25.36 24.52 29.51
CA ILE A 891 24.08 23.83 29.67
C ILE A 891 22.96 24.61 28.95
N ALA A 892 22.92 25.94 29.10
CA ALA A 892 21.97 26.80 28.41
C ALA A 892 22.07 26.66 26.88
N GLU A 893 23.28 26.62 26.32
CA GLU A 893 23.52 26.39 24.90
C GLU A 893 22.99 25.01 24.46
N GLY A 894 23.33 23.94 25.22
CA GLY A 894 22.80 22.60 24.95
C GLY A 894 21.25 22.54 24.96
N TYR A 895 20.64 23.21 25.94
CA TYR A 895 19.18 23.32 26.03
C TYR A 895 18.58 24.04 24.81
N LEU A 896 19.19 25.18 24.40
CA LEU A 896 18.76 25.91 23.21
C LEU A 896 18.87 25.07 21.93
N LEU A 897 19.99 24.33 21.78
CA LEU A 897 20.18 23.44 20.62
C LEU A 897 19.15 22.32 20.58
N ALA A 898 18.81 21.70 21.73
CA ALA A 898 17.88 20.58 21.79
C ALA A 898 16.41 21.02 21.64
N THR A 899 16.03 22.20 22.14
CA THR A 899 14.61 22.62 22.27
C THR A 899 14.23 23.85 21.46
N GLN A 900 15.22 24.61 20.93
CA GLN A 900 15.07 25.90 20.28
C GLN A 900 14.41 26.97 21.19
N ARG A 901 14.54 26.81 22.51
CA ARG A 901 14.04 27.72 23.54
C ARG A 901 15.13 28.05 24.54
N GLN A 902 15.04 29.22 25.15
CA GLN A 902 15.86 29.52 26.29
C GLN A 902 15.36 28.74 27.52
N PRO A 903 16.25 28.15 28.33
CA PRO A 903 15.85 27.52 29.57
C PRO A 903 15.39 28.54 30.60
N SER A 904 14.50 28.20 31.50
CA SER A 904 14.22 28.97 32.70
C SER A 904 15.37 28.82 33.73
N ASP A 905 15.50 29.81 34.63
CA ASP A 905 16.48 29.73 35.71
C ASP A 905 16.33 28.45 36.53
N GLN A 906 15.11 28.05 36.87
CA GLN A 906 14.81 26.82 37.57
C GLN A 906 15.29 25.58 36.78
N ALA A 907 15.11 25.52 35.47
CA ALA A 907 15.60 24.42 34.64
C ALA A 907 17.13 24.36 34.62
N LEU A 908 17.79 25.53 34.52
CA LEU A 908 19.23 25.62 34.60
C LEU A 908 19.79 25.20 35.97
N ASP A 909 19.14 25.58 37.06
CA ASP A 909 19.52 25.19 38.41
C ASP A 909 19.49 23.66 38.58
N VAL A 910 18.41 23.03 38.16
CA VAL A 910 18.26 21.57 38.22
C VAL A 910 19.32 20.84 37.37
N LEU A 911 19.55 21.31 36.13
CA LEU A 911 20.54 20.67 35.25
C LEU A 911 21.97 20.89 35.70
N ASN A 912 22.29 22.06 36.29
CA ASN A 912 23.59 22.31 36.84
C ASN A 912 23.85 21.51 38.14
N GLN A 913 22.82 21.38 39.00
CA GLN A 913 22.90 20.51 40.19
C GLN A 913 23.14 19.04 39.78
N LEU A 914 22.41 18.53 38.80
CA LEU A 914 22.66 17.20 38.25
C LEU A 914 24.10 17.03 37.79
N ARG A 915 24.68 18.02 37.07
CA ARG A 915 26.09 17.97 36.69
C ARG A 915 27.02 17.89 37.90
N GLU A 916 26.80 18.73 38.95
CA GLU A 916 27.63 18.76 40.16
C GLU A 916 27.59 17.42 40.89
N ASP A 917 26.41 16.82 41.05
CA ASP A 917 26.24 15.53 41.70
C ASP A 917 27.00 14.43 40.92
N LEU A 918 26.87 14.43 39.57
CA LEU A 918 27.57 13.48 38.73
C LEU A 918 29.09 13.68 38.73
N VAL A 919 29.58 14.92 38.79
CA VAL A 919 31.04 15.19 38.92
C VAL A 919 31.56 14.61 40.27
N ALA A 920 30.84 14.80 41.35
CA ALA A 920 31.17 14.22 42.65
C ALA A 920 31.20 12.68 42.62
N GLU A 921 30.18 12.05 42.01
CA GLU A 921 30.10 10.61 41.84
C GLU A 921 31.28 10.07 41.01
N TYR A 922 31.56 10.67 39.83
CA TYR A 922 32.61 10.21 38.94
C TYR A 922 34.03 10.53 39.49
N SER A 923 34.16 11.53 40.33
CA SER A 923 35.41 11.79 41.02
C SER A 923 35.73 10.70 42.07
N ALA A 924 34.69 10.12 42.68
CA ALA A 924 34.82 9.03 43.66
C ALA A 924 34.99 7.65 43.01
N THR A 925 34.31 7.39 41.85
CA THR A 925 34.25 6.05 41.20
C THR A 925 35.16 5.92 40.00
N GLY A 926 35.81 7.00 39.55
CA GLY A 926 36.53 7.12 38.29
C GLY A 926 35.62 7.42 37.06
N PRO A 927 36.15 8.10 36.05
CA PRO A 927 35.39 8.40 34.83
C PRO A 927 34.98 7.09 34.11
N LYS A 928 33.76 7.07 33.60
CA LYS A 928 33.21 5.92 32.84
C LYS A 928 33.89 5.86 31.46
N PRO A 929 33.80 4.73 30.73
CA PRO A 929 34.55 4.51 29.47
C PRO A 929 34.32 5.55 28.35
N LEU A 930 33.35 6.44 28.50
CA LEU A 930 32.99 7.45 27.47
C LEU A 930 33.69 8.81 27.66
N ALA A 931 34.47 9.01 28.75
CA ALA A 931 35.05 10.31 29.07
C ALA A 931 36.42 10.18 29.71
N GLU A 932 37.27 11.19 29.54
CA GLU A 932 38.63 11.27 30.12
C GLU A 932 38.62 11.88 31.52
N THR A 933 37.66 12.72 31.83
CA THR A 933 37.49 13.42 33.10
C THR A 933 36.10 13.26 33.69
N PRO A 934 35.97 13.38 35.05
CA PRO A 934 34.62 13.39 35.69
C PRO A 934 33.68 14.45 35.14
N ASP A 935 34.19 15.63 34.82
CA ASP A 935 33.40 16.72 34.27
C ASP A 935 32.85 16.42 32.87
N GLN A 936 33.68 15.85 32.01
CA GLN A 936 33.22 15.40 30.68
C GLN A 936 32.14 14.32 30.80
N ALA A 937 32.32 13.34 31.69
CA ALA A 937 31.34 12.29 31.94
C ALA A 937 29.98 12.88 32.42
N ALA A 938 30.03 13.83 33.35
CA ALA A 938 28.87 14.54 33.86
C ALA A 938 28.15 15.31 32.72
N MET A 939 28.91 16.03 31.89
CA MET A 939 28.36 16.82 30.79
C MET A 939 27.72 15.94 29.71
N ILE A 940 28.27 14.74 29.42
CA ILE A 940 27.65 13.75 28.50
C ILE A 940 26.30 13.30 29.04
N ASN A 941 26.21 13.04 30.36
CA ASN A 941 24.91 12.67 30.96
C ASN A 941 23.91 13.83 30.92
N VAL A 942 24.31 15.08 31.17
CA VAL A 942 23.47 16.25 31.02
C VAL A 942 22.99 16.36 29.55
N ALA A 943 23.86 16.19 28.56
CA ALA A 943 23.51 16.18 27.15
C ALA A 943 22.50 15.06 26.81
N SER A 944 22.66 13.87 27.39
CA SER A 944 21.70 12.76 27.24
C SER A 944 20.32 13.12 27.80
N VAL A 945 20.27 13.77 28.98
CA VAL A 945 19.01 14.27 29.56
C VAL A 945 18.37 15.31 28.65
N LEU A 946 19.16 16.25 28.11
CA LEU A 946 18.65 17.27 27.19
C LEU A 946 17.98 16.68 25.94
N LEU A 947 18.53 15.61 25.37
CA LEU A 947 17.93 14.88 24.23
C LEU A 947 16.64 14.14 24.61
N ASN A 948 16.40 13.89 25.90
CA ASN A 948 15.23 13.19 26.44
C ASN A 948 14.15 14.12 27.00
N LEU A 949 14.39 15.44 27.03
CA LEU A 949 13.36 16.36 27.50
C LEU A 949 12.09 16.25 26.69
N ASP A 950 10.93 16.31 27.35
CA ASP A 950 9.63 16.33 26.67
C ASP A 950 9.57 17.43 25.59
N THR A 951 10.12 18.60 25.86
CA THR A 951 10.25 19.69 24.87
C THR A 951 11.20 19.40 23.73
N ALA A 952 12.13 18.46 23.88
CA ALA A 952 12.99 18.01 22.80
C ALA A 952 12.31 16.95 21.92
N ILE A 953 11.52 16.06 22.50
CA ILE A 953 10.86 14.97 21.76
C ILE A 953 9.43 15.29 21.31
N THR A 954 8.95 16.53 21.49
CA THR A 954 7.66 17.03 21.01
C THR A 954 7.82 18.25 20.09
N LYS A 955 6.80 18.54 19.28
CA LYS A 955 6.70 19.73 18.43
C LYS A 955 5.59 20.67 18.83
#